data_80fa2b24538ac00390aa762378ce7182
#
_entry.id   80fa2b24538ac00390aa762378ce7182
#
_cell.length_a   1.000
_cell.length_b   1.000
_cell.length_c   1.000
_cell.angle_alpha   90.00
_cell.angle_beta   90.00
_cell.angle_gamma   90.00
#
_symmetry.space_group_name_H-M   'P 1'
#
loop_
_entity.id
_entity.type
_entity.pdbx_description
1 polymer ?
#
loop_
_entity_poly.entity_id
_entity_poly.type
_entity_poly.pdbx_seq_one_letter_code
_entity_poly.pdbx_strand_id
1 'polypeptide(L)'
;MGKLPPDIEETAVPASTSVLVPAGTPAAEAIAGAKLPTTGPKAVVVVRDAGGALRDLGWTPEEDATVEPVSVDSPDGLTVLRHSTAHVLAQAVQDVFPEAKLGIGPPIENGFYYDFDVDRPFQPEDLRKLEKRMQEIVKAGQRFRRRRFDGTDAAKAELADEPYKLELVDTKSTVDSEEAVEVGGGELTIYDNLDAGTDKVVWSDLCRGPHLPTTKHIGAFTLTRSAAAYWRGSEKNPQLQRVYGTAWPTRDALKAYLAMLEEAARRDHRKLGADLDLFSFPDEIGSGLAVFHPKGGIIRRELENYSRERHEAAGYAFVNSPHISKGQLFETSGHLSWYRDSMYPAMSMEGAEYYLKPMNCPFHNLIFRARGRSYRELPLRLFEFGTVYRFEKSGVIHGLTRVRGMTQDDAHIYCTAEQMPGELTSLLHFVLDLLRDYGLDDFYLELSTKNPEKFVGSDDNWERATEALRAAAATSGLDLVPDPGGAAFYGPKISVQARDAIGRTWQMSTIQVDFNLPELFGLEYQAADGTRQQPVMIHRALFGSIERFFGVLTEHYAGAFPAWLAPVQVVGIPIRTDHQPYLDAFADRLRAQRIRVEVDDSDERMQKKIRNAQQQKIPFMVLAGDSDVEAGTVSFRYRDGSQRNGVPLDEAVAHVVEVVASRTNAGPSAG
;
A
#
# COMPACT_ATOMS: atom_id res chain seq x y z
N MET A 1 -15.40 17.95 -13.00
CA MET A 1 -15.05 16.50 -12.94
C MET A 1 -14.44 16.10 -14.27
N GLY A 2 -13.11 16.24 -14.40
CA GLY A 2 -12.37 15.72 -15.53
C GLY A 2 -12.11 14.24 -15.26
N LYS A 3 -12.64 13.37 -16.10
CA LYS A 3 -12.23 11.97 -16.12
C LYS A 3 -10.72 11.96 -16.32
N LEU A 4 -10.01 11.24 -15.44
CA LEU A 4 -8.64 10.79 -15.70
C LEU A 4 -8.63 10.11 -17.08
N PRO A 5 -7.52 10.20 -17.85
CA PRO A 5 -7.42 9.45 -19.10
C PRO A 5 -7.74 7.99 -18.83
N PRO A 6 -8.41 7.31 -19.79
CA PRO A 6 -8.78 5.92 -19.61
C PRO A 6 -7.54 5.16 -19.23
N ASP A 7 -7.75 4.26 -18.30
CA ASP A 7 -6.85 3.25 -17.83
C ASP A 7 -5.84 2.90 -18.91
N ILE A 8 -4.57 2.74 -18.51
CA ILE A 8 -3.73 1.82 -19.24
C ILE A 8 -4.51 0.51 -19.08
N GLU A 9 -5.48 0.30 -19.99
CA GLU A 9 -6.10 -1.01 -20.13
C GLU A 9 -4.92 -1.98 -20.12
N GLU A 10 -4.92 -2.88 -19.16
CA GLU A 10 -4.30 -4.18 -19.35
C GLU A 10 -4.93 -4.74 -20.60
N THR A 11 -4.48 -4.26 -21.76
CA THR A 11 -4.71 -4.97 -22.99
C THR A 11 -4.01 -6.30 -22.75
N ALA A 12 -4.83 -7.31 -22.45
CA ALA A 12 -4.42 -8.70 -22.48
C ALA A 12 -3.46 -8.83 -23.65
N VAL A 13 -2.18 -9.09 -23.34
CA VAL A 13 -1.19 -9.40 -24.37
C VAL A 13 -1.84 -10.49 -25.21
N PRO A 14 -2.02 -10.29 -26.52
CA PRO A 14 -2.54 -11.37 -27.35
C PRO A 14 -1.61 -12.54 -27.12
N ALA A 15 -2.17 -13.73 -26.89
CA ALA A 15 -1.49 -14.97 -26.49
C ALA A 15 -0.05 -14.97 -26.98
N SER A 16 0.93 -14.94 -26.08
CA SER A 16 2.32 -14.61 -26.25
C SER A 16 2.86 -15.15 -27.58
N THR A 17 3.21 -14.27 -28.50
CA THR A 17 3.85 -14.67 -29.75
C THR A 17 5.26 -15.11 -29.37
N SER A 18 5.43 -16.38 -29.03
CA SER A 18 6.76 -16.91 -28.76
C SER A 18 7.60 -16.83 -30.03
N VAL A 19 8.88 -16.44 -29.87
CA VAL A 19 9.84 -16.30 -30.96
C VAL A 19 10.93 -17.35 -30.77
N LEU A 20 11.26 -18.08 -31.84
CA LEU A 20 12.40 -19.00 -31.82
C LEU A 20 13.69 -18.18 -32.06
N VAL A 21 14.64 -18.29 -31.14
CA VAL A 21 16.00 -17.77 -31.27
C VAL A 21 16.91 -18.93 -31.58
N PRO A 22 17.45 -19.04 -32.81
CA PRO A 22 18.37 -20.12 -33.18
C PRO A 22 19.66 -20.06 -32.38
N ALA A 23 20.27 -21.21 -32.13
CA ALA A 23 21.59 -21.32 -31.49
C ALA A 23 22.62 -20.43 -32.19
N GLY A 24 23.44 -19.72 -31.40
CA GLY A 24 24.47 -18.81 -31.93
C GLY A 24 23.93 -17.48 -32.52
N THR A 25 22.63 -17.23 -32.50
CA THR A 25 22.03 -16.00 -33.03
C THR A 25 21.61 -15.07 -31.86
N PRO A 26 21.94 -13.77 -31.89
CA PRO A 26 21.46 -12.83 -30.89
C PRO A 26 19.91 -12.72 -30.89
N ALA A 27 19.29 -12.62 -29.71
CA ALA A 27 17.84 -12.47 -29.58
C ALA A 27 17.30 -11.25 -30.38
N ALA A 28 18.08 -10.17 -30.49
CA ALA A 28 17.74 -8.98 -31.28
C ALA A 28 17.44 -9.31 -32.75
N GLU A 29 18.21 -10.20 -33.37
CA GLU A 29 18.01 -10.61 -34.77
C GLU A 29 16.72 -11.41 -34.95
N ALA A 30 16.42 -12.31 -34.03
CA ALA A 30 15.18 -13.10 -34.03
C ALA A 30 13.95 -12.19 -33.83
N ILE A 31 14.02 -11.21 -32.92
CA ILE A 31 12.96 -10.22 -32.69
C ILE A 31 12.72 -9.35 -33.94
N ALA A 32 13.80 -8.87 -34.58
CA ALA A 32 13.70 -8.13 -35.83
C ALA A 32 13.14 -8.99 -36.98
N GLY A 33 13.57 -10.24 -37.10
CA GLY A 33 13.05 -11.22 -38.06
C GLY A 33 11.56 -11.51 -37.88
N ALA A 34 11.08 -11.52 -36.66
CA ALA A 34 9.65 -11.62 -36.30
C ALA A 34 8.84 -10.34 -36.57
N LYS A 35 9.50 -9.25 -37.04
CA LYS A 35 8.91 -7.94 -37.33
C LYS A 35 8.23 -7.29 -36.12
N LEU A 36 8.71 -7.57 -34.91
CA LEU A 36 8.24 -6.94 -33.68
C LEU A 36 8.83 -5.53 -33.53
N PRO A 37 8.13 -4.60 -32.84
CA PRO A 37 8.63 -3.24 -32.64
C PRO A 37 9.98 -3.25 -31.88
N THR A 38 11.01 -2.61 -32.47
CA THR A 38 12.33 -2.43 -31.84
C THR A 38 12.60 -0.99 -31.42
N THR A 39 11.66 -0.10 -31.67
CA THR A 39 11.73 1.33 -31.31
C THR A 39 10.36 1.84 -30.86
N GLY A 40 10.33 2.97 -30.16
CA GLY A 40 9.10 3.61 -29.68
C GLY A 40 8.61 3.04 -28.33
N PRO A 41 7.42 3.49 -27.89
CA PRO A 41 6.92 3.21 -26.54
C PRO A 41 6.49 1.75 -26.31
N LYS A 42 6.40 0.94 -27.36
CA LYS A 42 6.09 -0.51 -27.30
C LYS A 42 7.25 -1.36 -27.83
N ALA A 43 8.48 -0.81 -27.86
CA ALA A 43 9.64 -1.54 -28.30
C ALA A 43 9.88 -2.78 -27.43
N VAL A 44 10.18 -3.92 -28.05
CA VAL A 44 10.72 -5.08 -27.35
C VAL A 44 12.12 -4.73 -26.91
N VAL A 45 12.39 -4.84 -25.61
CA VAL A 45 13.68 -4.41 -25.00
C VAL A 45 14.44 -5.55 -24.36
N VAL A 46 13.77 -6.62 -23.96
CA VAL A 46 14.34 -7.87 -23.44
C VAL A 46 13.48 -9.04 -23.89
N VAL A 47 13.94 -10.25 -23.65
CA VAL A 47 13.15 -11.47 -23.87
C VAL A 47 13.12 -12.29 -22.58
N ARG A 48 12.04 -13.07 -22.38
CA ARG A 48 11.93 -14.05 -21.30
C ARG A 48 12.20 -15.44 -21.85
N ASP A 49 13.13 -16.17 -21.26
CA ASP A 49 13.42 -17.56 -21.64
C ASP A 49 12.39 -18.54 -21.05
N ALA A 50 12.46 -19.80 -21.49
CA ALA A 50 11.56 -20.86 -21.02
C ALA A 50 11.65 -21.14 -19.52
N GLY A 51 12.75 -20.76 -18.88
CA GLY A 51 12.93 -20.83 -17.42
C GLY A 51 12.37 -19.63 -16.67
N GLY A 52 11.76 -18.66 -17.37
CA GLY A 52 11.20 -17.44 -16.79
C GLY A 52 12.21 -16.31 -16.59
N ALA A 53 13.49 -16.50 -16.92
CA ALA A 53 14.52 -15.48 -16.74
C ALA A 53 14.51 -14.45 -17.87
N LEU A 54 14.65 -13.16 -17.50
CA LEU A 54 14.80 -12.09 -18.47
C LEU A 54 16.22 -12.05 -19.02
N ARG A 55 16.34 -11.90 -20.34
CA ARG A 55 17.60 -11.86 -21.09
C ARG A 55 17.69 -10.59 -21.93
N ASP A 56 18.90 -10.03 -21.99
CA ASP A 56 19.19 -8.90 -22.92
C ASP A 56 18.90 -9.29 -24.36
N LEU A 57 18.60 -8.34 -25.22
CA LEU A 57 18.50 -8.61 -26.66
C LEU A 57 19.84 -9.01 -27.29
N GLY A 58 20.97 -8.72 -26.66
CA GLY A 58 22.28 -9.21 -27.03
C GLY A 58 22.57 -10.66 -26.64
N TRP A 59 21.69 -11.31 -25.87
CA TRP A 59 21.86 -12.70 -25.47
C TRP A 59 21.81 -13.65 -26.67
N THR A 60 22.77 -14.58 -26.69
CA THR A 60 22.92 -15.59 -27.73
C THR A 60 22.83 -16.97 -27.06
N PRO A 61 21.79 -17.78 -27.32
CA PRO A 61 21.66 -19.09 -26.72
C PRO A 61 22.63 -20.10 -27.35
N GLU A 62 23.05 -21.09 -26.55
CA GLU A 62 23.91 -22.19 -27.02
C GLU A 62 23.13 -23.26 -27.84
N GLU A 63 21.82 -23.38 -27.56
CA GLU A 63 20.88 -24.24 -28.27
C GLU A 63 19.66 -23.39 -28.70
N ASP A 64 18.86 -23.91 -29.65
CA ASP A 64 17.63 -23.24 -30.08
C ASP A 64 16.71 -22.97 -28.88
N ALA A 65 16.34 -21.72 -28.68
CA ALA A 65 15.53 -21.30 -27.53
C ALA A 65 14.24 -20.60 -27.96
N THR A 66 13.12 -21.00 -27.38
CA THR A 66 11.87 -20.29 -27.53
C THR A 66 11.75 -19.24 -26.43
N VAL A 67 11.50 -17.99 -26.82
CA VAL A 67 11.43 -16.85 -25.90
C VAL A 67 10.14 -16.06 -26.06
N GLU A 68 9.74 -15.39 -24.99
CA GLU A 68 8.64 -14.42 -24.96
C GLU A 68 9.21 -13.00 -25.09
N PRO A 69 8.80 -12.21 -26.09
CA PRO A 69 9.20 -10.81 -26.22
C PRO A 69 8.59 -9.95 -25.10
N VAL A 70 9.41 -9.08 -24.50
CA VAL A 70 8.99 -8.17 -23.42
C VAL A 70 9.13 -6.73 -23.89
N SER A 71 7.99 -6.03 -23.97
CA SER A 71 7.95 -4.61 -24.39
C SER A 71 8.29 -3.67 -23.23
N VAL A 72 8.80 -2.50 -23.55
CA VAL A 72 9.26 -1.49 -22.56
C VAL A 72 8.12 -0.94 -21.69
N ASP A 73 6.87 -0.99 -22.15
CA ASP A 73 5.68 -0.56 -21.43
C ASP A 73 5.04 -1.67 -20.56
N SER A 74 5.54 -2.90 -20.64
CA SER A 74 5.12 -3.99 -19.75
C SER A 74 5.73 -3.83 -18.34
N PRO A 75 5.19 -4.48 -17.30
CA PRO A 75 5.74 -4.41 -15.94
C PRO A 75 7.24 -4.73 -15.87
N ASP A 76 7.68 -5.82 -16.53
CA ASP A 76 9.10 -6.20 -16.58
C ASP A 76 9.93 -5.25 -17.43
N GLY A 77 9.37 -4.77 -18.55
CA GLY A 77 10.02 -3.77 -19.39
C GLY A 77 10.23 -2.46 -18.65
N LEU A 78 9.27 -2.02 -17.83
CA LEU A 78 9.41 -0.85 -16.95
C LEU A 78 10.49 -1.06 -15.89
N THR A 79 10.61 -2.26 -15.33
CA THR A 79 11.67 -2.61 -14.38
C THR A 79 13.04 -2.48 -15.04
N VAL A 80 13.21 -3.01 -16.25
CA VAL A 80 14.47 -2.92 -17.03
C VAL A 80 14.77 -1.47 -17.45
N LEU A 81 13.74 -0.70 -17.82
CA LEU A 81 13.86 0.73 -18.12
C LEU A 81 14.41 1.53 -16.93
N ARG A 82 13.84 1.31 -15.74
CA ARG A 82 14.24 1.97 -14.50
C ARG A 82 15.64 1.57 -14.08
N HIS A 83 15.96 0.28 -14.16
CA HIS A 83 17.32 -0.24 -13.89
C HIS A 83 18.36 0.40 -14.81
N SER A 84 18.09 0.43 -16.12
CA SER A 84 19.00 1.07 -17.09
C SER A 84 19.13 2.57 -16.86
N THR A 85 18.08 3.24 -16.39
CA THR A 85 18.12 4.66 -16.05
C THR A 85 18.93 4.92 -14.79
N ALA A 86 18.92 3.98 -13.82
CA ALA A 86 19.79 4.03 -12.64
C ALA A 86 21.28 3.96 -13.03
N HIS A 87 21.64 3.11 -14.01
CA HIS A 87 23.00 3.06 -14.57
C HIS A 87 23.39 4.38 -15.26
N VAL A 88 22.48 4.99 -16.03
CA VAL A 88 22.72 6.30 -16.63
C VAL A 88 22.91 7.38 -15.56
N LEU A 89 22.21 7.30 -14.43
CA LEU A 89 22.45 8.17 -13.28
C LEU A 89 23.85 7.95 -12.71
N ALA A 90 24.26 6.69 -12.49
CA ALA A 90 25.57 6.36 -11.92
C ALA A 90 26.70 6.91 -12.80
N GLN A 91 26.64 6.71 -14.13
CA GLN A 91 27.57 7.32 -15.06
C GLN A 91 27.56 8.84 -14.97
N ALA A 92 26.39 9.46 -14.94
CA ALA A 92 26.28 10.93 -14.86
C ALA A 92 26.87 11.49 -13.56
N VAL A 93 26.74 10.76 -12.45
CA VAL A 93 27.33 11.15 -11.17
C VAL A 93 28.84 11.10 -11.25
N GLN A 94 29.45 10.02 -11.74
CA GLN A 94 30.91 9.93 -11.88
C GLN A 94 31.47 10.92 -12.92
N ASP A 95 30.71 11.27 -13.97
CA ASP A 95 31.10 12.30 -14.92
C ASP A 95 31.15 13.71 -14.30
N VAL A 96 30.26 14.00 -13.34
CA VAL A 96 30.14 15.32 -12.67
C VAL A 96 30.92 15.37 -11.37
N PHE A 97 31.03 14.24 -10.67
CA PHE A 97 31.72 14.04 -9.40
C PHE A 97 32.68 12.84 -9.51
N PRO A 98 33.87 12.99 -10.10
CA PRO A 98 34.78 11.87 -10.42
C PRO A 98 35.23 11.05 -9.21
N GLU A 99 35.22 11.64 -8.00
CA GLU A 99 35.59 10.94 -6.76
C GLU A 99 34.45 10.09 -6.16
N ALA A 100 33.22 10.20 -6.70
CA ALA A 100 32.07 9.46 -6.21
C ALA A 100 32.26 7.95 -6.37
N LYS A 101 32.03 7.20 -5.27
CA LYS A 101 32.07 5.73 -5.29
C LYS A 101 30.65 5.17 -5.41
N LEU A 102 30.54 4.08 -6.14
CA LEU A 102 29.26 3.46 -6.48
C LEU A 102 28.81 2.47 -5.40
N GLY A 103 27.63 2.65 -4.86
CA GLY A 103 26.91 1.66 -4.05
C GLY A 103 26.08 0.71 -4.91
N ILE A 104 24.76 0.72 -4.71
CA ILE A 104 23.78 -0.09 -5.47
C ILE A 104 22.70 0.81 -6.11
N GLY A 105 22.11 0.34 -7.22
CA GLY A 105 21.12 1.07 -8.00
C GLY A 105 19.93 0.23 -8.48
N PRO A 106 19.12 -0.38 -7.58
CA PRO A 106 18.00 -1.19 -8.01
C PRO A 106 16.84 -0.37 -8.55
N PRO A 107 16.04 -0.93 -9.47
CA PRO A 107 14.71 -0.42 -9.77
C PRO A 107 13.80 -0.63 -8.56
N ILE A 108 12.88 0.31 -8.36
CA ILE A 108 11.81 0.24 -7.36
C ILE A 108 10.46 0.45 -8.04
N GLU A 109 9.37 0.22 -7.30
CA GLU A 109 8.03 0.52 -7.79
C GLU A 109 7.96 1.99 -8.24
N ASN A 110 7.59 2.20 -9.51
CA ASN A 110 7.46 3.52 -10.15
C ASN A 110 8.73 4.38 -10.21
N GLY A 111 9.92 3.80 -9.96
CA GLY A 111 11.15 4.57 -9.98
C GLY A 111 12.42 3.74 -9.89
N PHE A 112 13.48 4.40 -9.50
CA PHE A 112 14.79 3.83 -9.23
C PHE A 112 15.50 4.69 -8.19
N TYR A 113 16.55 4.15 -7.59
CA TYR A 113 17.53 4.94 -6.86
C TYR A 113 18.94 4.46 -7.18
N TYR A 114 19.92 5.23 -6.76
CA TYR A 114 21.31 4.81 -6.73
C TYR A 114 22.02 5.45 -5.53
N ASP A 115 22.85 4.66 -4.84
CA ASP A 115 23.61 5.06 -3.67
C ASP A 115 25.04 5.44 -4.04
N PHE A 116 25.51 6.58 -3.53
CA PHE A 116 26.83 7.14 -3.80
C PHE A 116 27.53 7.49 -2.51
N ASP A 117 28.81 7.17 -2.41
CA ASP A 117 29.70 7.77 -1.43
C ASP A 117 30.33 9.03 -2.04
N VAL A 118 30.04 10.16 -1.44
CA VAL A 118 30.45 11.49 -1.91
C VAL A 118 30.83 12.37 -0.72
N ASP A 119 31.77 13.29 -0.94
CA ASP A 119 32.31 14.16 0.13
C ASP A 119 31.26 15.08 0.78
N ARG A 120 30.18 15.38 0.10
CA ARG A 120 29.07 16.22 0.60
C ARG A 120 27.71 15.77 0.09
N PRO A 121 26.62 16.04 0.82
CA PRO A 121 25.27 15.79 0.34
C PRO A 121 24.95 16.52 -0.96
N PHE A 122 24.21 15.86 -1.86
CA PHE A 122 23.71 16.47 -3.08
C PHE A 122 22.70 17.57 -2.77
N GLN A 123 22.85 18.69 -3.45
CA GLN A 123 21.95 19.85 -3.39
C GLN A 123 20.95 19.80 -4.58
N PRO A 124 19.83 20.52 -4.54
CA PRO A 124 18.87 20.58 -5.66
C PRO A 124 19.51 21.00 -6.99
N GLU A 125 20.53 21.87 -6.96
CA GLU A 125 21.28 22.31 -8.13
C GLU A 125 22.12 21.17 -8.73
N ASP A 126 22.63 20.27 -7.89
CA ASP A 126 23.39 19.11 -8.36
C ASP A 126 22.44 18.14 -9.10
N LEU A 127 21.24 17.88 -8.58
CA LEU A 127 20.26 17.05 -9.26
C LEU A 127 19.93 17.59 -10.66
N ARG A 128 19.80 18.90 -10.82
CA ARG A 128 19.57 19.53 -12.14
C ARG A 128 20.75 19.31 -13.09
N LYS A 129 22.00 19.42 -12.58
CA LYS A 129 23.21 19.15 -13.40
C LYS A 129 23.28 17.68 -13.81
N LEU A 130 22.98 16.78 -12.88
CA LEU A 130 22.94 15.34 -13.14
C LEU A 130 21.86 15.01 -14.19
N GLU A 131 20.65 15.52 -14.05
CA GLU A 131 19.58 15.33 -15.03
C GLU A 131 19.99 15.79 -16.45
N LYS A 132 20.65 16.95 -16.55
CA LYS A 132 21.18 17.43 -17.81
C LYS A 132 22.23 16.47 -18.39
N ARG A 133 23.15 15.99 -17.56
CA ARG A 133 24.18 15.03 -18.01
C ARG A 133 23.55 13.70 -18.44
N MET A 134 22.58 13.18 -17.70
CA MET A 134 21.80 12.00 -18.09
C MET A 134 21.12 12.19 -19.44
N GLN A 135 20.52 13.35 -19.70
CA GLN A 135 19.91 13.67 -21.00
C GLN A 135 20.93 13.64 -22.16
N GLU A 136 22.16 14.10 -21.92
CA GLU A 136 23.26 14.02 -22.90
C GLU A 136 23.63 12.57 -23.19
N ILE A 137 23.75 11.72 -22.16
CA ILE A 137 24.03 10.28 -22.28
C ILE A 137 22.92 9.57 -23.05
N VAL A 138 21.66 9.83 -22.73
CA VAL A 138 20.50 9.26 -23.43
C VAL A 138 20.50 9.66 -24.91
N LYS A 139 20.77 10.95 -25.21
CA LYS A 139 20.85 11.46 -26.57
C LYS A 139 22.00 10.86 -27.38
N ALA A 140 23.12 10.56 -26.72
CA ALA A 140 24.27 9.90 -27.35
C ALA A 140 23.94 8.46 -27.82
N GLY A 141 22.93 7.82 -27.21
CA GLY A 141 22.47 6.50 -27.67
C GLY A 141 23.47 5.39 -27.38
N GLN A 142 24.11 5.44 -26.23
CA GLN A 142 25.05 4.41 -25.80
C GLN A 142 24.37 3.03 -25.78
N ARG A 143 25.11 1.97 -26.08
CA ARG A 143 24.63 0.59 -26.06
C ARG A 143 25.11 -0.11 -24.80
N PHE A 144 24.25 -0.92 -24.18
CA PHE A 144 24.62 -1.76 -23.06
C PHE A 144 25.14 -3.09 -23.55
N ARG A 145 26.32 -3.52 -23.03
CA ARG A 145 26.93 -4.82 -23.32
C ARG A 145 27.26 -5.53 -22.03
N ARG A 146 26.67 -6.71 -21.84
CA ARG A 146 27.00 -7.61 -20.75
C ARG A 146 28.32 -8.33 -21.01
N ARG A 147 29.22 -8.31 -20.02
CA ARG A 147 30.43 -9.15 -19.97
C ARG A 147 30.42 -10.00 -18.72
N ARG A 148 31.09 -11.15 -18.80
CA ARG A 148 31.29 -12.04 -17.69
C ARG A 148 32.74 -11.90 -17.22
N PHE A 149 32.97 -11.96 -15.93
CA PHE A 149 34.31 -12.01 -15.37
C PHE A 149 34.84 -13.44 -15.38
N ASP A 150 36.12 -13.61 -15.69
CA ASP A 150 36.84 -14.88 -15.57
C ASP A 150 37.24 -15.19 -14.11
N GLY A 151 36.27 -15.11 -13.20
CA GLY A 151 36.43 -15.35 -11.77
C GLY A 151 36.50 -14.09 -10.90
N THR A 152 36.56 -14.30 -9.59
CA THR A 152 36.52 -13.26 -8.57
C THR A 152 37.74 -12.32 -8.61
N ASP A 153 38.95 -12.87 -8.93
CA ASP A 153 40.17 -12.07 -8.97
C ASP A 153 40.16 -11.05 -10.11
N ALA A 154 39.63 -11.46 -11.28
CA ALA A 154 39.45 -10.55 -12.42
C ALA A 154 38.47 -9.42 -12.10
N ALA A 155 37.36 -9.74 -11.42
CA ALA A 155 36.40 -8.76 -10.97
C ALA A 155 37.00 -7.76 -9.97
N LYS A 156 37.75 -8.26 -8.99
CA LYS A 156 38.44 -7.41 -8.00
C LYS A 156 39.51 -6.50 -8.64
N ALA A 157 40.21 -6.98 -9.64
CA ALA A 157 41.22 -6.17 -10.33
C ALA A 157 40.57 -5.02 -11.12
N GLU A 158 39.44 -5.25 -11.80
CA GLU A 158 38.75 -4.22 -12.58
C GLU A 158 37.99 -3.22 -11.70
N LEU A 159 37.48 -3.67 -10.54
CA LEU A 159 36.71 -2.87 -9.59
C LEU A 159 37.55 -2.29 -8.43
N ALA A 160 38.88 -2.28 -8.56
CA ALA A 160 39.80 -1.91 -7.48
C ALA A 160 39.51 -0.55 -6.82
N ASP A 161 38.96 0.40 -7.60
CA ASP A 161 38.62 1.75 -7.14
C ASP A 161 37.20 1.87 -6.57
N GLU A 162 36.39 0.78 -6.56
CA GLU A 162 35.00 0.77 -6.10
C GLU A 162 34.81 -0.10 -4.85
N PRO A 163 35.03 0.43 -3.65
CA PRO A 163 35.09 -0.36 -2.41
C PRO A 163 33.78 -1.09 -2.09
N TYR A 164 32.63 -0.48 -2.37
CA TYR A 164 31.34 -1.12 -2.13
C TYR A 164 31.05 -2.25 -3.11
N LYS A 165 31.51 -2.13 -4.38
CA LYS A 165 31.40 -3.21 -5.37
C LYS A 165 32.35 -4.36 -5.04
N LEU A 166 33.53 -4.09 -4.48
CA LEU A 166 34.44 -5.14 -3.96
C LEU A 166 33.79 -5.93 -2.82
N GLU A 167 33.13 -5.26 -1.89
CA GLU A 167 32.41 -5.91 -0.80
C GLU A 167 31.28 -6.81 -1.31
N LEU A 168 30.56 -6.38 -2.36
CA LEU A 168 29.51 -7.19 -3.00
C LEU A 168 30.10 -8.44 -3.68
N VAL A 169 31.26 -8.34 -4.32
CA VAL A 169 31.98 -9.50 -4.91
C VAL A 169 32.36 -10.50 -3.83
N ASP A 170 32.79 -10.05 -2.66
CA ASP A 170 33.20 -10.92 -1.53
C ASP A 170 32.00 -11.61 -0.85
N THR A 171 30.83 -10.96 -0.81
CA THR A 171 29.62 -11.49 -0.15
C THR A 171 28.77 -12.42 -1.03
N LYS A 172 29.21 -12.75 -2.20
CA LYS A 172 28.56 -13.46 -3.31
C LYS A 172 27.71 -14.70 -2.96
N SER A 173 27.89 -15.30 -1.80
CA SER A 173 27.35 -16.64 -1.51
C SER A 173 26.18 -16.70 -0.52
N THR A 174 25.67 -15.57 0.03
CA THR A 174 24.86 -15.65 1.25
C THR A 174 23.57 -14.83 1.29
N VAL A 175 23.15 -14.07 0.24
CA VAL A 175 22.06 -13.11 0.45
C VAL A 175 20.93 -13.14 -0.59
N ASP A 176 19.71 -13.45 -0.09
CA ASP A 176 18.43 -13.07 -0.69
C ASP A 176 18.08 -11.64 -0.21
N SER A 177 18.55 -10.60 -0.92
CA SER A 177 18.29 -9.20 -0.58
C SER A 177 18.27 -8.35 -1.85
N GLU A 178 17.90 -7.05 -1.71
CA GLU A 178 18.03 -6.05 -2.80
C GLU A 178 19.43 -6.08 -3.44
N GLU A 179 20.45 -6.50 -2.72
CA GLU A 179 21.83 -6.70 -3.16
C GLU A 179 21.97 -7.83 -4.18
N ALA A 180 21.10 -8.84 -4.14
CA ALA A 180 21.07 -9.93 -5.11
C ALA A 180 20.75 -9.46 -6.55
N VAL A 181 20.14 -8.28 -6.69
CA VAL A 181 19.90 -7.65 -8.00
C VAL A 181 21.22 -7.28 -8.68
N GLU A 182 22.24 -6.92 -7.91
CA GLU A 182 23.54 -6.53 -8.46
C GLU A 182 24.49 -7.70 -8.66
N VAL A 183 24.48 -8.69 -7.78
CA VAL A 183 25.52 -9.75 -7.75
C VAL A 183 25.02 -11.13 -8.14
N GLY A 184 23.73 -11.40 -8.13
CA GLY A 184 23.01 -12.64 -8.50
C GLY A 184 23.72 -13.98 -8.39
N GLY A 185 23.02 -15.03 -7.98
CA GLY A 185 23.58 -16.34 -7.71
C GLY A 185 24.40 -16.97 -8.85
N GLY A 186 25.70 -17.00 -8.71
CA GLY A 186 26.59 -17.85 -9.49
C GLY A 186 27.53 -17.16 -10.47
N GLU A 187 27.13 -16.14 -11.23
CA GLU A 187 27.97 -15.49 -12.24
C GLU A 187 28.23 -14.03 -11.93
N LEU A 188 29.51 -13.61 -11.88
CA LEU A 188 29.86 -12.20 -11.80
C LEU A 188 29.85 -11.59 -13.19
N THR A 189 29.02 -10.55 -13.36
CA THR A 189 28.87 -9.84 -14.64
C THR A 189 29.04 -8.34 -14.45
N ILE A 190 29.51 -7.69 -15.51
CA ILE A 190 29.67 -6.24 -15.62
C ILE A 190 28.94 -5.77 -16.88
N TYR A 191 28.37 -4.60 -16.82
CA TYR A 191 27.79 -3.95 -17.99
C TYR A 191 28.64 -2.78 -18.42
N ASP A 192 29.03 -2.81 -19.69
CA ASP A 192 29.71 -1.71 -20.35
C ASP A 192 28.70 -0.83 -21.08
N ASN A 193 28.80 0.47 -20.88
CA ASN A 193 28.19 1.46 -21.75
C ASN A 193 29.14 1.74 -22.90
N LEU A 194 28.70 1.45 -24.12
CA LEU A 194 29.51 1.61 -25.35
C LEU A 194 29.08 2.87 -26.08
N ASP A 195 30.04 3.62 -26.60
CA ASP A 195 29.78 4.68 -27.56
C ASP A 195 29.07 4.12 -28.80
N ALA A 196 28.00 4.79 -29.23
CA ALA A 196 27.12 4.29 -30.30
C ALA A 196 27.82 4.14 -31.67
N GLY A 197 28.87 4.91 -31.94
CA GLY A 197 29.57 4.96 -33.22
C GLY A 197 30.86 4.15 -33.29
N THR A 198 31.51 3.90 -32.15
CA THR A 198 32.87 3.35 -32.10
C THR A 198 33.02 2.07 -31.34
N ASP A 199 32.00 1.58 -30.64
CA ASP A 199 32.03 0.45 -29.70
C ASP A 199 33.05 0.58 -28.56
N LYS A 200 33.58 1.78 -28.34
CA LYS A 200 34.47 2.07 -27.23
C LYS A 200 33.70 2.04 -25.92
N VAL A 201 34.23 1.35 -24.91
CA VAL A 201 33.71 1.42 -23.54
C VAL A 201 33.90 2.84 -23.01
N VAL A 202 32.83 3.48 -22.59
CA VAL A 202 32.83 4.83 -22.03
C VAL A 202 32.58 4.82 -20.51
N TRP A 203 31.93 3.77 -20.02
CA TRP A 203 31.68 3.57 -18.59
C TRP A 203 31.29 2.09 -18.33
N SER A 204 31.51 1.60 -17.11
CA SER A 204 31.17 0.21 -16.72
C SER A 204 30.73 0.16 -15.28
N ASP A 205 29.84 -0.81 -14.95
CA ASP A 205 29.42 -1.07 -13.58
C ASP A 205 29.14 -2.57 -13.36
N LEU A 206 29.44 -3.04 -12.14
CA LEU A 206 29.09 -4.39 -11.68
C LEU A 206 27.58 -4.52 -11.60
N CYS A 207 26.99 -5.41 -12.40
CA CYS A 207 25.55 -5.58 -12.45
C CYS A 207 25.16 -6.94 -13.05
N ARG A 208 24.03 -7.45 -12.59
CA ARG A 208 23.42 -8.68 -13.12
C ARG A 208 22.62 -8.45 -14.40
N GLY A 209 22.05 -7.28 -14.57
CA GLY A 209 21.11 -6.96 -15.64
C GLY A 209 19.72 -7.57 -15.46
N PRO A 210 18.90 -7.71 -16.53
CA PRO A 210 19.22 -7.21 -17.87
C PRO A 210 19.07 -5.70 -18.03
N HIS A 211 19.57 -5.18 -19.15
CA HIS A 211 19.45 -3.77 -19.53
C HIS A 211 18.76 -3.56 -20.88
N LEU A 212 18.34 -2.31 -21.14
CA LEU A 212 17.86 -1.87 -22.44
C LEU A 212 18.93 -2.08 -23.53
N PRO A 213 18.56 -2.28 -24.80
CA PRO A 213 19.55 -2.39 -25.89
C PRO A 213 20.39 -1.12 -26.05
N THR A 214 19.79 0.03 -25.86
CA THR A 214 20.46 1.34 -25.90
C THR A 214 19.79 2.35 -24.97
N THR A 215 20.55 3.36 -24.55
CA THR A 215 20.00 4.48 -23.74
C THR A 215 18.88 5.26 -24.45
N LYS A 216 18.74 5.18 -25.78
CA LYS A 216 17.64 5.80 -26.54
C LYS A 216 16.24 5.27 -26.22
N HIS A 217 16.14 4.07 -25.63
CA HIS A 217 14.87 3.51 -25.16
C HIS A 217 14.38 4.17 -23.85
N ILE A 218 15.21 4.98 -23.19
CA ILE A 218 14.79 5.80 -22.05
C ILE A 218 13.98 6.99 -22.59
N GLY A 219 12.66 6.86 -22.53
CA GLY A 219 11.75 7.85 -23.14
C GLY A 219 11.68 9.15 -22.37
N ALA A 220 11.50 9.10 -21.07
CA ALA A 220 11.46 10.24 -20.17
C ALA A 220 11.84 9.84 -18.74
N PHE A 221 12.50 10.73 -18.03
CA PHE A 221 12.87 10.54 -16.62
C PHE A 221 13.00 11.88 -15.91
N THR A 222 13.00 11.84 -14.58
CA THR A 222 13.37 12.98 -13.72
C THR A 222 13.94 12.46 -12.40
N LEU A 223 14.88 13.22 -11.82
CA LEU A 223 15.37 13.00 -10.48
C LEU A 223 14.43 13.70 -9.49
N THR A 224 14.04 13.01 -8.43
CA THR A 224 12.98 13.51 -7.53
C THR A 224 13.54 14.10 -6.24
N ARG A 225 14.54 13.45 -5.63
CA ARG A 225 15.15 13.87 -4.36
C ARG A 225 16.47 13.16 -4.11
N SER A 226 17.22 13.68 -3.12
CA SER A 226 18.31 12.95 -2.48
C SER A 226 18.04 12.77 -0.98
N ALA A 227 18.60 11.73 -0.40
CA ALA A 227 18.52 11.45 1.03
C ALA A 227 19.76 10.69 1.50
N ALA A 228 20.10 10.81 2.78
CA ALA A 228 21.10 9.95 3.39
C ALA A 228 20.55 8.53 3.57
N ALA A 229 21.38 7.53 3.32
CA ALA A 229 21.06 6.11 3.53
C ALA A 229 22.28 5.37 4.05
N TYR A 230 22.08 4.54 5.09
CA TYR A 230 23.19 3.69 5.57
C TYR A 230 23.42 2.53 4.63
N TRP A 231 24.70 2.28 4.31
CA TRP A 231 25.08 1.12 3.51
C TRP A 231 24.49 -0.17 4.11
N ARG A 232 23.81 -0.97 3.29
CA ARG A 232 23.11 -2.20 3.71
C ARG A 232 22.12 -1.98 4.87
N GLY A 233 21.53 -0.81 4.99
CA GLY A 233 20.52 -0.51 5.99
C GLY A 233 21.00 -0.56 7.45
N SER A 234 22.30 -0.64 7.72
CA SER A 234 22.86 -0.75 9.05
C SER A 234 23.46 0.59 9.50
N GLU A 235 22.99 1.13 10.63
CA GLU A 235 23.53 2.35 11.24
C GLU A 235 25.01 2.25 11.64
N LYS A 236 25.59 1.06 11.62
CA LYS A 236 27.00 0.81 11.88
C LYS A 236 27.89 1.01 10.65
N ASN A 237 27.29 1.05 9.47
CA ASN A 237 27.96 1.19 8.19
C ASN A 237 28.05 2.65 7.75
N PRO A 238 28.89 2.99 6.76
CA PRO A 238 28.97 4.32 6.19
C PRO A 238 27.61 4.86 5.73
N GLN A 239 27.41 6.16 5.87
CA GLN A 239 26.23 6.85 5.37
C GLN A 239 26.48 7.35 3.95
N LEU A 240 25.76 6.80 2.99
CA LEU A 240 25.82 7.16 1.58
C LEU A 240 24.75 8.20 1.23
N GLN A 241 24.87 8.80 0.05
CA GLN A 241 23.85 9.68 -0.53
C GLN A 241 23.06 8.92 -1.56
N ARG A 242 21.78 8.74 -1.30
CA ARG A 242 20.82 8.06 -2.20
C ARG A 242 20.11 9.09 -3.07
N VAL A 243 20.22 8.97 -4.38
CA VAL A 243 19.48 9.80 -5.34
C VAL A 243 18.32 8.99 -5.92
N TYR A 244 17.11 9.51 -5.80
CA TYR A 244 15.90 8.91 -6.33
C TYR A 244 15.49 9.54 -7.66
N GLY A 245 14.98 8.70 -8.56
CA GLY A 245 14.40 9.14 -9.82
C GLY A 245 13.25 8.27 -10.26
N THR A 246 12.59 8.68 -11.32
CA THR A 246 11.54 7.91 -12.00
C THR A 246 11.77 7.94 -13.51
N ALA A 247 11.43 6.83 -14.20
CA ALA A 247 11.58 6.72 -15.65
C ALA A 247 10.36 6.03 -16.27
N TRP A 248 9.98 6.52 -17.45
CA TRP A 248 8.77 6.15 -18.17
C TRP A 248 9.02 6.04 -19.68
N PRO A 249 8.28 5.19 -20.41
CA PRO A 249 8.45 5.02 -21.85
C PRO A 249 8.17 6.29 -22.67
N THR A 250 7.34 7.19 -22.15
CA THR A 250 6.95 8.44 -22.82
C THR A 250 6.94 9.64 -21.86
N ARG A 251 7.02 10.85 -22.43
CA ARG A 251 6.86 12.10 -21.68
C ARG A 251 5.46 12.26 -21.10
N ASP A 252 4.44 11.78 -21.80
CA ASP A 252 3.06 11.87 -21.32
C ASP A 252 2.84 10.95 -20.11
N ALA A 253 3.40 9.74 -20.13
CA ALA A 253 3.38 8.84 -18.97
C ALA A 253 4.10 9.44 -17.76
N LEU A 254 5.27 10.03 -17.94
CA LEU A 254 5.98 10.76 -16.87
C LEU A 254 5.14 11.94 -16.34
N LYS A 255 4.53 12.73 -17.22
CA LYS A 255 3.69 13.86 -16.83
C LYS A 255 2.46 13.41 -16.04
N ALA A 256 1.81 12.35 -16.47
CA ALA A 256 0.67 11.75 -15.75
C ALA A 256 1.08 11.28 -14.36
N TYR A 257 2.22 10.59 -14.25
CA TYR A 257 2.75 10.16 -12.96
C TYR A 257 3.08 11.34 -12.03
N LEU A 258 3.73 12.38 -12.52
CA LEU A 258 4.04 13.56 -11.71
C LEU A 258 2.77 14.31 -11.26
N ALA A 259 1.74 14.39 -12.12
CA ALA A 259 0.45 14.95 -11.76
C ALA A 259 -0.26 14.12 -10.67
N MET A 260 -0.16 12.78 -10.75
CA MET A 260 -0.66 11.88 -9.71
C MET A 260 0.08 12.10 -8.37
N LEU A 261 1.41 12.26 -8.39
CA LEU A 261 2.19 12.55 -7.17
C LEU A 261 1.81 13.90 -6.54
N GLU A 262 1.59 14.92 -7.36
CA GLU A 262 1.13 16.24 -6.90
C GLU A 262 -0.26 16.14 -6.27
N GLU A 263 -1.17 15.41 -6.90
CA GLU A 263 -2.50 15.15 -6.33
C GLU A 263 -2.42 14.34 -5.03
N ALA A 264 -1.54 13.32 -4.98
CA ALA A 264 -1.28 12.55 -3.76
C ALA A 264 -0.78 13.46 -2.61
N ALA A 265 0.13 14.37 -2.90
CA ALA A 265 0.63 15.33 -1.89
C ALA A 265 -0.47 16.30 -1.41
N ARG A 266 -1.40 16.69 -2.28
CA ARG A 266 -2.56 17.50 -1.87
C ARG A 266 -3.56 16.75 -1.01
N ARG A 267 -3.67 15.42 -1.19
CA ARG A 267 -4.57 14.53 -0.44
C ARG A 267 -3.94 13.93 0.80
N ASP A 268 -2.66 14.17 1.06
CA ASP A 268 -1.96 13.59 2.21
C ASP A 268 -2.76 13.79 3.50
N HIS A 269 -3.12 12.67 4.16
CA HIS A 269 -3.95 12.67 5.36
C HIS A 269 -3.36 13.47 6.51
N ARG A 270 -2.02 13.61 6.60
CA ARG A 270 -1.34 14.42 7.63
C ARG A 270 -1.65 15.90 7.45
N LYS A 271 -1.63 16.36 6.18
CA LYS A 271 -1.97 17.73 5.83
C LYS A 271 -3.47 17.98 6.02
N LEU A 272 -4.31 17.12 5.46
CA LEU A 272 -5.77 17.25 5.59
C LEU A 272 -6.22 17.09 7.04
N GLY A 273 -5.56 16.23 7.82
CA GLY A 273 -5.81 16.07 9.25
C GLY A 273 -5.60 17.34 10.04
N ALA A 274 -4.52 18.07 9.75
CA ALA A 274 -4.24 19.37 10.35
C ALA A 274 -5.21 20.46 9.83
N ASP A 275 -5.43 20.56 8.51
CA ASP A 275 -6.30 21.57 7.89
C ASP A 275 -7.77 21.44 8.34
N LEU A 276 -8.24 20.22 8.62
CA LEU A 276 -9.61 19.89 9.03
C LEU A 276 -9.76 19.64 10.53
N ASP A 277 -8.68 19.75 11.30
CA ASP A 277 -8.64 19.53 12.75
C ASP A 277 -9.14 18.13 13.15
N LEU A 278 -8.58 17.08 12.51
CA LEU A 278 -9.03 15.70 12.72
C LEU A 278 -8.18 14.94 13.75
N PHE A 279 -6.86 15.10 13.72
CA PHE A 279 -5.91 14.41 14.59
C PHE A 279 -4.55 15.12 14.60
N SER A 280 -3.73 14.76 15.58
CA SER A 280 -2.34 15.21 15.71
C SER A 280 -1.43 14.11 16.25
N PHE A 281 -0.11 14.34 16.17
CA PHE A 281 0.94 13.52 16.77
C PHE A 281 1.82 14.39 17.66
N PRO A 282 1.40 14.67 18.90
CA PRO A 282 2.18 15.47 19.82
C PRO A 282 3.50 14.77 20.20
N ASP A 283 4.60 15.51 20.19
CA ASP A 283 5.93 14.96 20.55
C ASP A 283 5.97 14.43 21.99
N GLU A 284 5.16 15.01 22.87
CA GLU A 284 5.08 14.66 24.29
C GLU A 284 4.62 13.22 24.54
N ILE A 285 3.83 12.65 23.64
CA ILE A 285 3.35 11.27 23.79
C ILE A 285 4.19 10.26 23.03
N GLY A 286 5.09 10.74 22.16
CA GLY A 286 5.99 9.91 21.38
C GLY A 286 5.50 9.59 19.98
N SER A 287 6.46 9.23 19.15
CA SER A 287 6.24 8.97 17.72
C SER A 287 5.35 7.76 17.44
N GLY A 288 4.44 7.89 16.49
CA GLY A 288 3.55 6.81 16.04
C GLY A 288 2.35 6.56 16.97
N LEU A 289 2.00 7.53 17.81
CA LEU A 289 0.81 7.52 18.66
C LEU A 289 -0.09 8.71 18.28
N ALA A 290 -1.26 8.42 17.72
CA ALA A 290 -2.19 9.44 17.23
C ALA A 290 -3.16 9.88 18.32
N VAL A 291 -3.43 11.21 18.37
CA VAL A 291 -4.52 11.80 19.16
C VAL A 291 -5.59 12.27 18.20
N PHE A 292 -6.81 11.73 18.32
CA PHE A 292 -7.95 12.19 17.53
C PHE A 292 -8.61 13.38 18.19
N HIS A 293 -8.79 14.47 17.45
CA HIS A 293 -9.51 15.66 17.86
C HIS A 293 -11.03 15.44 17.78
N PRO A 294 -11.88 16.33 18.29
CA PRO A 294 -13.33 16.10 18.33
C PRO A 294 -13.95 15.71 16.98
N LYS A 295 -13.54 16.37 15.88
CA LYS A 295 -14.04 16.06 14.54
C LYS A 295 -13.56 14.67 14.06
N GLY A 296 -12.27 14.35 14.26
CA GLY A 296 -11.73 13.03 13.96
C GLY A 296 -12.34 11.93 14.81
N GLY A 297 -12.58 12.21 16.12
CA GLY A 297 -13.24 11.29 17.02
C GLY A 297 -14.67 10.96 16.59
N ILE A 298 -15.40 11.92 16.02
CA ILE A 298 -16.73 11.67 15.44
C ILE A 298 -16.64 10.73 14.24
N ILE A 299 -15.75 11.00 13.27
CA ILE A 299 -15.59 10.14 12.10
C ILE A 299 -15.21 8.71 12.53
N ARG A 300 -14.24 8.59 13.44
CA ARG A 300 -13.83 7.30 13.99
C ARG A 300 -15.00 6.54 14.62
N ARG A 301 -15.81 7.21 15.42
CA ARG A 301 -17.01 6.64 16.05
C ARG A 301 -18.01 6.13 15.01
N GLU A 302 -18.26 6.91 13.96
CA GLU A 302 -19.21 6.52 12.90
C GLU A 302 -18.67 5.30 12.10
N LEU A 303 -17.36 5.26 11.84
CA LEU A 303 -16.70 4.09 11.24
C LEU A 303 -16.90 2.83 12.11
N GLU A 304 -16.57 2.94 13.40
CA GLU A 304 -16.70 1.82 14.34
C GLU A 304 -18.16 1.38 14.53
N ASN A 305 -19.12 2.32 14.63
CA ASN A 305 -20.54 2.02 14.81
C ASN A 305 -21.11 1.27 13.60
N TYR A 306 -20.82 1.74 12.38
CA TYR A 306 -21.32 1.06 11.18
C TYR A 306 -20.68 -0.31 11.01
N SER A 307 -19.38 -0.44 11.22
CA SER A 307 -18.71 -1.74 11.22
C SER A 307 -19.33 -2.68 12.25
N ARG A 308 -19.65 -2.20 13.46
CA ARG A 308 -20.32 -2.97 14.51
C ARG A 308 -21.67 -3.49 14.06
N GLU A 309 -22.54 -2.61 13.53
CA GLU A 309 -23.87 -2.98 12.99
C GLU A 309 -23.76 -4.11 11.97
N ARG A 310 -22.79 -4.02 11.05
CA ARG A 310 -22.57 -5.02 10.00
C ARG A 310 -22.08 -6.36 10.55
N HIS A 311 -21.17 -6.34 11.55
CA HIS A 311 -20.68 -7.56 12.21
C HIS A 311 -21.78 -8.25 13.00
N GLU A 312 -22.59 -7.51 13.76
CA GLU A 312 -23.73 -8.07 14.49
C GLU A 312 -24.73 -8.75 13.55
N ALA A 313 -25.06 -8.09 12.43
CA ALA A 313 -25.93 -8.65 11.39
C ALA A 313 -25.34 -9.91 10.73
N ALA A 314 -24.01 -10.04 10.67
CA ALA A 314 -23.31 -11.23 10.17
C ALA A 314 -23.07 -12.33 11.24
N GLY A 315 -23.63 -12.16 12.45
CA GLY A 315 -23.59 -13.16 13.52
C GLY A 315 -22.27 -13.21 14.31
N TYR A 316 -21.52 -12.11 14.35
CA TYR A 316 -20.33 -12.01 15.20
C TYR A 316 -20.72 -11.68 16.64
N ALA A 317 -20.03 -12.29 17.60
CA ALA A 317 -20.15 -12.02 19.03
C ALA A 317 -19.05 -11.04 19.45
N PHE A 318 -19.46 -9.91 20.07
CA PHE A 318 -18.53 -8.92 20.59
C PHE A 318 -17.82 -9.43 21.84
N VAL A 319 -16.51 -9.22 21.85
CA VAL A 319 -15.63 -9.48 22.99
C VAL A 319 -14.74 -8.27 23.26
N ASN A 320 -14.06 -8.28 24.40
CA ASN A 320 -13.08 -7.25 24.74
C ASN A 320 -11.94 -7.87 25.53
N SER A 321 -10.71 -7.63 25.12
CA SER A 321 -9.51 -8.17 25.73
C SER A 321 -8.64 -7.06 26.34
N PRO A 322 -7.91 -7.34 27.46
CA PRO A 322 -7.06 -6.35 28.12
C PRO A 322 -5.87 -5.98 27.25
N HIS A 323 -5.28 -4.80 27.50
CA HIS A 323 -4.13 -4.28 26.74
C HIS A 323 -2.80 -4.93 27.14
N ILE A 324 -2.72 -5.48 28.35
CA ILE A 324 -1.51 -6.09 28.89
C ILE A 324 -1.79 -7.51 29.35
N SER A 325 -0.77 -8.36 29.32
CA SER A 325 -0.83 -9.75 29.78
C SER A 325 0.52 -10.22 30.30
N LYS A 326 0.50 -11.26 31.14
CA LYS A 326 1.72 -11.98 31.52
C LYS A 326 2.41 -12.58 30.31
N GLY A 327 3.75 -12.59 30.33
CA GLY A 327 4.60 -13.12 29.25
C GLY A 327 4.25 -14.57 28.86
N GLN A 328 3.83 -15.40 29.83
CA GLN A 328 3.45 -16.79 29.56
C GLN A 328 2.39 -16.97 28.47
N LEU A 329 1.46 -16.02 28.31
CA LEU A 329 0.47 -16.07 27.22
C LEU A 329 1.14 -15.95 25.85
N PHE A 330 2.14 -15.08 25.77
CA PHE A 330 2.90 -14.82 24.53
C PHE A 330 4.00 -15.86 24.28
N GLU A 331 4.46 -16.58 25.32
CA GLU A 331 5.28 -17.79 25.17
C GLU A 331 4.44 -18.91 24.56
N THR A 332 3.24 -19.19 25.13
CA THR A 332 2.33 -20.22 24.62
C THR A 332 1.96 -20.02 23.16
N SER A 333 1.70 -18.78 22.75
CA SER A 333 1.34 -18.43 21.37
C SER A 333 2.55 -18.28 20.43
N GLY A 334 3.78 -18.42 20.93
CA GLY A 334 5.01 -18.26 20.13
C GLY A 334 5.40 -16.82 19.80
N HIS A 335 4.64 -15.80 20.24
CA HIS A 335 4.93 -14.41 19.92
C HIS A 335 6.28 -13.93 20.44
N LEU A 336 6.70 -14.34 21.64
CA LEU A 336 8.02 -14.00 22.20
C LEU A 336 9.19 -14.61 21.42
N SER A 337 8.95 -15.71 20.69
CA SER A 337 9.98 -16.34 19.85
C SER A 337 10.09 -15.69 18.47
N TRP A 338 8.96 -15.31 17.85
CA TRP A 338 8.91 -14.86 16.45
C TRP A 338 8.73 -13.35 16.27
N TYR A 339 8.17 -12.65 17.28
CA TYR A 339 7.79 -11.22 17.19
C TYR A 339 8.48 -10.34 18.23
N ARG A 340 9.44 -10.86 18.99
CA ARG A 340 10.07 -10.15 20.11
C ARG A 340 10.58 -8.75 19.73
N ASP A 341 11.21 -8.64 18.57
CA ASP A 341 11.78 -7.37 18.08
C ASP A 341 10.71 -6.31 17.75
N SER A 342 9.48 -6.76 17.52
CA SER A 342 8.32 -5.89 17.25
C SER A 342 7.44 -5.68 18.48
N MET A 343 7.81 -6.21 19.64
CA MET A 343 7.09 -6.01 20.91
C MET A 343 7.74 -4.93 21.75
N TYR A 344 6.92 -4.17 22.48
CA TYR A 344 7.43 -3.29 23.51
C TYR A 344 8.16 -4.08 24.60
N PRO A 345 9.19 -3.49 25.26
CA PRO A 345 9.88 -4.15 26.36
C PRO A 345 8.93 -4.56 27.47
N ALA A 346 9.29 -5.65 28.18
CA ALA A 346 8.53 -6.13 29.31
C ALA A 346 8.43 -5.10 30.44
N MET A 347 7.29 -5.06 31.10
CA MET A 347 7.06 -4.35 32.36
C MET A 347 7.19 -5.33 33.51
N SER A 348 8.13 -5.11 34.43
CA SER A 348 8.26 -5.95 35.62
C SER A 348 7.25 -5.51 36.67
N MET A 349 6.32 -6.40 37.05
CA MET A 349 5.27 -6.14 38.03
C MET A 349 5.12 -7.38 38.95
N GLU A 350 5.22 -7.20 40.28
CA GLU A 350 4.99 -8.25 41.27
C GLU A 350 5.77 -9.56 41.02
N GLY A 351 6.99 -9.43 40.49
CA GLY A 351 7.86 -10.58 40.18
C GLY A 351 7.50 -11.33 38.89
N ALA A 352 6.61 -10.79 38.07
CA ALA A 352 6.26 -11.32 36.76
C ALA A 352 6.50 -10.27 35.67
N GLU A 353 6.76 -10.75 34.45
CA GLU A 353 6.85 -9.89 33.25
C GLU A 353 5.49 -9.75 32.58
N TYR A 354 5.08 -8.52 32.33
CA TYR A 354 3.90 -8.16 31.55
C TYR A 354 4.31 -7.46 30.26
N TYR A 355 3.54 -7.68 29.23
CA TYR A 355 3.76 -7.09 27.91
C TYR A 355 2.50 -6.37 27.41
N LEU A 356 2.68 -5.30 26.66
CA LEU A 356 1.62 -4.76 25.80
C LEU A 356 1.34 -5.78 24.69
N LYS A 357 0.07 -6.06 24.42
CA LYS A 357 -0.31 -7.04 23.39
C LYS A 357 0.04 -6.58 21.99
N PRO A 358 0.79 -7.37 21.20
CA PRO A 358 1.04 -7.07 19.79
C PRO A 358 -0.09 -7.54 18.86
N MET A 359 -0.93 -8.48 19.37
CA MET A 359 -2.06 -9.10 18.67
C MET A 359 -3.15 -9.52 19.67
N ASN A 360 -4.39 -9.68 19.18
CA ASN A 360 -5.55 -10.07 20.01
C ASN A 360 -5.81 -11.57 20.02
N CYS A 361 -5.29 -12.33 19.05
CA CYS A 361 -5.55 -13.76 18.87
C CYS A 361 -5.34 -14.64 20.13
N PRO A 362 -4.29 -14.46 20.97
CA PRO A 362 -4.13 -15.26 22.16
C PRO A 362 -5.30 -15.13 23.14
N PHE A 363 -5.88 -13.94 23.24
CA PHE A 363 -7.02 -13.68 24.15
C PHE A 363 -8.30 -14.33 23.65
N HIS A 364 -8.58 -14.32 22.34
CA HIS A 364 -9.73 -15.00 21.77
C HIS A 364 -9.64 -16.51 21.94
N ASN A 365 -8.43 -17.09 21.87
CA ASN A 365 -8.20 -18.50 22.20
C ASN A 365 -8.53 -18.81 23.66
N LEU A 366 -8.20 -17.91 24.61
CA LEU A 366 -8.63 -18.08 26.00
C LEU A 366 -10.15 -18.03 26.16
N ILE A 367 -10.86 -17.16 25.40
CA ILE A 367 -12.33 -17.11 25.42
C ILE A 367 -12.91 -18.40 24.86
N PHE A 368 -12.37 -18.94 23.75
CA PHE A 368 -12.82 -20.24 23.24
C PHE A 368 -12.62 -21.34 24.28
N ARG A 369 -11.44 -21.41 24.90
CA ARG A 369 -11.04 -22.43 25.87
C ARG A 369 -11.74 -22.30 27.23
N ALA A 370 -12.35 -21.16 27.56
CA ALA A 370 -12.93 -20.88 28.89
C ALA A 370 -14.01 -21.87 29.31
N ARG A 371 -14.61 -22.61 28.38
CA ARG A 371 -15.57 -23.69 28.66
C ARG A 371 -15.54 -24.75 27.56
N GLY A 372 -16.13 -25.93 27.82
CA GLY A 372 -16.34 -26.95 26.80
C GLY A 372 -17.19 -26.42 25.63
N ARG A 373 -16.82 -26.78 24.41
CA ARG A 373 -17.52 -26.40 23.18
C ARG A 373 -18.13 -27.59 22.50
N SER A 374 -19.27 -27.39 21.82
CA SER A 374 -19.92 -28.39 20.98
C SER A 374 -19.86 -27.94 19.51
N TYR A 375 -19.81 -28.90 18.59
CA TYR A 375 -19.90 -28.63 17.17
C TYR A 375 -21.12 -27.76 16.77
N ARG A 376 -22.19 -27.80 17.57
CA ARG A 376 -23.41 -26.99 17.37
C ARG A 376 -23.20 -25.51 17.63
N GLU A 377 -22.13 -25.14 18.31
CA GLU A 377 -21.74 -23.74 18.56
C GLU A 377 -20.81 -23.20 17.48
N LEU A 378 -20.37 -24.05 16.54
CA LEU A 378 -19.50 -23.68 15.44
C LEU A 378 -20.31 -23.43 14.15
N PRO A 379 -19.96 -22.44 13.35
CA PRO A 379 -18.82 -21.55 13.52
C PRO A 379 -19.03 -20.53 14.67
N LEU A 380 -18.04 -20.36 15.52
CA LEU A 380 -18.01 -19.31 16.55
C LEU A 380 -17.19 -18.13 16.00
N ARG A 381 -17.83 -16.97 15.82
CA ARG A 381 -17.22 -15.75 15.29
C ARG A 381 -17.06 -14.74 16.42
N LEU A 382 -15.83 -14.50 16.87
CA LEU A 382 -15.50 -13.49 17.89
C LEU A 382 -14.97 -12.24 17.20
N PHE A 383 -15.36 -11.06 17.70
CA PHE A 383 -14.96 -9.77 17.15
C PHE A 383 -14.70 -8.74 18.25
N GLU A 384 -13.65 -7.94 18.10
CA GLU A 384 -13.41 -6.75 18.93
C GLU A 384 -12.77 -5.62 18.13
N PHE A 385 -12.97 -4.37 18.57
CA PHE A 385 -12.06 -3.28 18.27
C PHE A 385 -10.90 -3.35 19.25
N GLY A 386 -9.90 -4.16 18.90
CA GLY A 386 -8.78 -4.49 19.77
C GLY A 386 -7.58 -3.60 19.54
N THR A 387 -7.23 -2.78 20.54
CA THR A 387 -6.01 -1.96 20.44
C THR A 387 -4.78 -2.83 20.71
N VAL A 388 -3.83 -2.79 19.78
CA VAL A 388 -2.56 -3.51 19.83
C VAL A 388 -1.38 -2.53 19.70
N TYR A 389 -0.21 -2.96 20.17
CA TYR A 389 0.98 -2.13 20.25
C TYR A 389 2.17 -2.84 19.62
N ARG A 390 2.83 -2.17 18.67
CA ARG A 390 4.00 -2.70 17.96
C ARG A 390 5.14 -1.72 18.02
N PHE A 391 6.31 -2.20 18.40
CA PHE A 391 7.52 -1.38 18.46
C PHE A 391 8.09 -1.21 17.04
N GLU A 392 7.45 -0.34 16.27
CA GLU A 392 7.93 0.05 14.95
C GLU A 392 9.15 0.96 15.06
N LYS A 393 10.17 0.76 14.21
CA LYS A 393 11.33 1.66 14.13
C LYS A 393 10.90 3.05 13.66
N SER A 394 11.53 4.10 14.19
CA SER A 394 11.13 5.49 13.89
C SER A 394 11.14 5.81 12.39
N GLY A 395 12.07 5.26 11.63
CA GLY A 395 12.22 5.52 10.19
C GLY A 395 11.09 4.96 9.30
N VAL A 396 10.23 4.07 9.83
CA VAL A 396 9.13 3.48 9.07
C VAL A 396 7.75 4.04 9.46
N ILE A 397 7.67 4.89 10.49
CA ILE A 397 6.42 5.51 10.94
C ILE A 397 5.95 6.51 9.89
N HIS A 398 4.66 6.45 9.53
CA HIS A 398 4.09 7.34 8.52
C HIS A 398 2.64 7.71 8.83
N GLY A 399 2.43 8.87 9.44
CA GLY A 399 1.09 9.38 9.78
C GLY A 399 0.22 8.31 10.46
N LEU A 400 -1.03 8.16 10.01
CA LEU A 400 -1.96 7.11 10.48
C LEU A 400 -1.76 5.77 9.78
N THR A 401 -1.02 5.70 8.67
CA THR A 401 -0.90 4.46 7.89
C THR A 401 0.11 3.47 8.49
N ARG A 402 1.06 3.96 9.30
CA ARG A 402 2.00 3.11 10.04
C ARG A 402 2.31 3.71 11.41
N VAL A 403 1.74 3.14 12.44
CA VAL A 403 1.71 3.64 13.82
C VAL A 403 2.21 2.58 14.80
N ARG A 404 2.50 3.01 16.03
CA ARG A 404 2.93 2.11 17.14
C ARG A 404 1.77 1.62 18.01
N GLY A 405 0.71 2.39 18.11
CA GLY A 405 -0.53 2.02 18.77
C GLY A 405 -1.67 2.09 17.78
N MET A 406 -2.39 0.98 17.58
CA MET A 406 -3.45 0.89 16.59
C MET A 406 -4.62 0.06 17.07
N THR A 407 -5.82 0.39 16.66
CA THR A 407 -7.03 -0.38 16.94
C THR A 407 -7.42 -1.18 15.71
N GLN A 408 -7.40 -2.50 15.83
CA GLN A 408 -7.84 -3.41 14.78
C GLN A 408 -9.32 -3.74 14.96
N ASP A 409 -10.06 -3.82 13.87
CA ASP A 409 -11.36 -4.48 13.79
C ASP A 409 -11.14 -5.99 13.66
N ASP A 410 -10.65 -6.59 14.72
CA ASP A 410 -10.07 -7.92 14.73
C ASP A 410 -11.12 -8.99 15.01
N ALA A 411 -11.13 -10.03 14.18
CA ALA A 411 -12.04 -11.16 14.35
C ALA A 411 -11.33 -12.49 14.18
N HIS A 412 -11.80 -13.46 14.97
CA HIS A 412 -11.35 -14.84 14.89
C HIS A 412 -12.56 -15.76 14.79
N ILE A 413 -12.56 -16.57 13.73
CA ILE A 413 -13.63 -17.54 13.46
C ILE A 413 -13.08 -18.92 13.78
N TYR A 414 -13.77 -19.65 14.64
CA TYR A 414 -13.49 -21.04 14.97
C TYR A 414 -14.55 -21.91 14.29
N CYS A 415 -14.12 -22.81 13.43
CA CYS A 415 -15.02 -23.66 12.66
C CYS A 415 -14.48 -25.09 12.55
N THR A 416 -15.32 -26.01 12.07
CA THR A 416 -14.85 -27.35 11.72
C THR A 416 -14.11 -27.29 10.36
N ALA A 417 -13.35 -28.35 10.05
CA ALA A 417 -12.65 -28.44 8.78
C ALA A 417 -13.61 -28.42 7.58
N GLU A 418 -14.82 -28.98 7.74
CA GLU A 418 -15.87 -29.01 6.71
C GLU A 418 -16.53 -27.64 6.53
N GLN A 419 -16.61 -26.80 7.57
CA GLN A 419 -17.18 -25.46 7.51
C GLN A 419 -16.21 -24.45 6.90
N MET A 420 -14.89 -24.68 7.00
CA MET A 420 -13.85 -23.72 6.61
C MET A 420 -14.04 -23.14 5.18
N PRO A 421 -14.26 -23.91 4.11
CA PRO A 421 -14.41 -23.35 2.77
C PRO A 421 -15.60 -22.39 2.67
N GLY A 422 -16.74 -22.74 3.28
CA GLY A 422 -17.93 -21.88 3.30
C GLY A 422 -17.72 -20.61 4.11
N GLU A 423 -17.01 -20.70 5.24
CA GLU A 423 -16.66 -19.53 6.07
C GLU A 423 -15.72 -18.58 5.33
N LEU A 424 -14.70 -19.10 4.64
CA LEU A 424 -13.78 -18.28 3.86
C LEU A 424 -14.48 -17.53 2.72
N THR A 425 -15.36 -18.21 1.99
CA THR A 425 -16.16 -17.58 0.93
C THR A 425 -17.06 -16.47 1.48
N SER A 426 -17.83 -16.77 2.52
CA SER A 426 -18.74 -15.79 3.14
C SER A 426 -17.97 -14.60 3.72
N LEU A 427 -16.82 -14.88 4.31
CA LEU A 427 -15.95 -13.84 4.90
C LEU A 427 -15.37 -12.92 3.85
N LEU A 428 -14.89 -13.46 2.72
CA LEU A 428 -14.35 -12.63 1.64
C LEU A 428 -15.42 -11.68 1.07
N HIS A 429 -16.63 -12.19 0.81
CA HIS A 429 -17.74 -11.33 0.37
C HIS A 429 -18.11 -10.27 1.40
N PHE A 430 -18.19 -10.63 2.68
CA PHE A 430 -18.46 -9.68 3.77
C PHE A 430 -17.41 -8.55 3.81
N VAL A 431 -16.12 -8.88 3.65
CA VAL A 431 -15.02 -7.92 3.60
C VAL A 431 -15.18 -6.95 2.42
N LEU A 432 -15.41 -7.48 1.21
CA LEU A 432 -15.54 -6.67 0.01
C LEU A 432 -16.77 -5.74 0.09
N ASP A 433 -17.90 -6.26 0.56
CA ASP A 433 -19.13 -5.47 0.69
C ASP A 433 -18.97 -4.33 1.70
N LEU A 434 -18.34 -4.61 2.86
CA LEU A 434 -18.14 -3.57 3.86
C LEU A 434 -17.15 -2.48 3.37
N LEU A 435 -16.11 -2.83 2.62
CA LEU A 435 -15.22 -1.84 2.00
C LEU A 435 -15.96 -0.97 0.96
N ARG A 436 -16.84 -1.58 0.15
CA ARG A 436 -17.70 -0.85 -0.81
C ARG A 436 -18.65 0.12 -0.11
N ASP A 437 -19.22 -0.27 1.02
CA ASP A 437 -20.07 0.62 1.83
C ASP A 437 -19.35 1.90 2.25
N TYR A 438 -18.01 1.85 2.39
CA TYR A 438 -17.18 3.03 2.66
C TYR A 438 -16.63 3.70 1.40
N GLY A 439 -17.02 3.26 0.20
CA GLY A 439 -16.67 3.88 -1.08
C GLY A 439 -15.41 3.36 -1.74
N LEU A 440 -14.81 2.31 -1.24
CA LEU A 440 -13.72 1.60 -1.92
C LEU A 440 -14.32 0.45 -2.73
N ASP A 441 -14.21 0.48 -4.05
CA ASP A 441 -14.86 -0.47 -4.96
C ASP A 441 -13.92 -1.11 -6.00
N ASP A 442 -12.70 -0.62 -6.12
CA ASP A 442 -11.67 -1.16 -7.02
C ASP A 442 -10.68 -2.03 -6.23
N PHE A 443 -10.75 -3.36 -6.44
CA PHE A 443 -9.98 -4.34 -5.68
C PHE A 443 -9.27 -5.34 -6.57
N TYR A 444 -8.19 -5.89 -6.06
CA TYR A 444 -7.63 -7.18 -6.43
C TYR A 444 -7.21 -7.97 -5.20
N LEU A 445 -7.01 -9.27 -5.34
CA LEU A 445 -6.61 -10.16 -4.26
C LEU A 445 -5.16 -10.58 -4.43
N GLU A 446 -4.48 -10.77 -3.31
CA GLU A 446 -3.12 -11.30 -3.26
C GLU A 446 -3.11 -12.55 -2.39
N LEU A 447 -2.65 -13.68 -2.94
CA LEU A 447 -2.54 -14.94 -2.22
C LEU A 447 -1.09 -15.19 -1.81
N SER A 448 -0.79 -14.96 -0.54
CA SER A 448 0.51 -15.24 0.03
C SER A 448 0.60 -16.69 0.49
N THR A 449 1.61 -17.40 0.02
CA THR A 449 1.83 -18.82 0.30
C THR A 449 3.06 -19.05 1.18
N LYS A 450 3.28 -20.31 1.54
CA LYS A 450 4.32 -20.76 2.45
C LYS A 450 5.73 -20.31 2.04
N ASN A 451 6.50 -19.79 3.00
CA ASN A 451 7.94 -19.67 2.88
C ASN A 451 8.59 -21.01 3.28
N PRO A 452 9.31 -21.71 2.38
CA PRO A 452 9.88 -23.03 2.66
C PRO A 452 10.86 -23.06 3.86
N GLU A 453 11.49 -21.93 4.16
CA GLU A 453 12.49 -21.82 5.23
C GLU A 453 11.91 -21.36 6.58
N LYS A 454 10.69 -20.80 6.58
CA LYS A 454 10.07 -20.18 7.77
C LYS A 454 8.59 -20.53 7.87
N PHE A 455 8.27 -21.74 8.28
CA PHE A 455 6.88 -22.12 8.54
C PHE A 455 6.76 -23.10 9.71
N VAL A 456 5.56 -23.18 10.27
CA VAL A 456 5.17 -24.18 11.26
C VAL A 456 3.95 -24.97 10.76
N GLY A 457 3.75 -26.17 11.31
CA GLY A 457 2.66 -27.05 10.90
C GLY A 457 3.04 -28.01 9.78
N SER A 458 2.07 -28.83 9.33
CA SER A 458 2.29 -29.83 8.28
C SER A 458 2.05 -29.27 6.88
N ASP A 459 2.74 -29.82 5.89
CA ASP A 459 2.54 -29.47 4.48
C ASP A 459 1.08 -29.68 4.04
N ASP A 460 0.43 -30.77 4.47
CA ASP A 460 -0.99 -31.05 4.22
C ASP A 460 -1.91 -29.91 4.68
N ASN A 461 -1.69 -29.38 5.88
CA ASN A 461 -2.49 -28.25 6.39
C ASN A 461 -2.30 -26.99 5.56
N TRP A 462 -1.06 -26.71 5.16
CA TRP A 462 -0.74 -25.59 4.30
C TRP A 462 -1.40 -25.70 2.92
N GLU A 463 -1.33 -26.88 2.30
CA GLU A 463 -1.93 -27.13 0.99
C GLU A 463 -3.46 -26.99 1.06
N ARG A 464 -4.12 -27.63 2.03
CA ARG A 464 -5.56 -27.54 2.25
C ARG A 464 -6.03 -26.12 2.50
N ALA A 465 -5.30 -25.35 3.34
CA ALA A 465 -5.62 -23.95 3.59
C ALA A 465 -5.43 -23.08 2.36
N THR A 466 -4.32 -23.27 1.62
CA THR A 466 -4.04 -22.52 0.39
C THR A 466 -5.11 -22.77 -0.66
N GLU A 467 -5.52 -24.03 -0.87
CA GLU A 467 -6.54 -24.39 -1.84
C GLU A 467 -7.92 -23.84 -1.45
N ALA A 468 -8.27 -23.89 -0.16
CA ALA A 468 -9.53 -23.31 0.32
C ALA A 468 -9.57 -21.78 0.13
N LEU A 469 -8.46 -21.08 0.34
CA LEU A 469 -8.35 -19.64 0.06
C LEU A 469 -8.44 -19.35 -1.45
N ARG A 470 -7.78 -20.15 -2.29
CA ARG A 470 -7.87 -20.02 -3.76
C ARG A 470 -9.28 -20.22 -4.24
N ALA A 471 -9.98 -21.26 -3.74
CA ALA A 471 -11.37 -21.52 -4.07
C ALA A 471 -12.31 -20.37 -3.65
N ALA A 472 -12.10 -19.80 -2.46
CA ALA A 472 -12.85 -18.63 -2.00
C ALA A 472 -12.59 -17.42 -2.91
N ALA A 473 -11.33 -17.14 -3.25
CA ALA A 473 -10.97 -16.05 -4.16
C ALA A 473 -11.66 -16.16 -5.52
N ALA A 474 -11.72 -17.36 -6.09
CA ALA A 474 -12.37 -17.61 -7.37
C ALA A 474 -13.88 -17.23 -7.39
N THR A 475 -14.56 -17.24 -6.24
CA THR A 475 -15.97 -16.84 -6.13
C THR A 475 -16.20 -15.33 -6.23
N SER A 476 -15.16 -14.54 -6.01
CA SER A 476 -15.25 -13.07 -6.01
C SER A 476 -15.25 -12.46 -7.41
N GLY A 477 -14.73 -13.19 -8.41
CA GLY A 477 -14.50 -12.68 -9.76
C GLY A 477 -13.37 -11.64 -9.87
N LEU A 478 -12.58 -11.45 -8.80
CA LEU A 478 -11.45 -10.52 -8.77
C LEU A 478 -10.16 -11.23 -9.20
N ASP A 479 -9.21 -10.44 -9.69
CA ASP A 479 -7.87 -10.92 -10.01
C ASP A 479 -7.16 -11.40 -8.75
N LEU A 480 -6.50 -12.57 -8.86
CA LEU A 480 -5.73 -13.17 -7.79
C LEU A 480 -4.24 -13.19 -8.15
N VAL A 481 -3.49 -12.30 -7.53
CA VAL A 481 -2.04 -12.19 -7.71
C VAL A 481 -1.33 -13.15 -6.75
N PRO A 482 -0.42 -14.01 -7.23
CA PRO A 482 0.37 -14.88 -6.36
C PRO A 482 1.48 -14.08 -5.64
N ASP A 483 1.66 -14.37 -4.34
CA ASP A 483 2.75 -13.87 -3.51
C ASP A 483 3.47 -15.06 -2.83
N PRO A 484 4.40 -15.73 -3.56
CA PRO A 484 5.10 -16.90 -3.05
C PRO A 484 6.04 -16.54 -1.88
N GLY A 485 5.88 -17.21 -0.74
CA GLY A 485 6.71 -16.98 0.44
C GLY A 485 6.30 -15.80 1.31
N GLY A 486 5.30 -15.00 0.91
CA GLY A 486 4.84 -13.81 1.64
C GLY A 486 3.88 -14.08 2.80
N ALA A 487 3.52 -15.33 3.05
CA ALA A 487 2.64 -15.69 4.16
C ALA A 487 3.34 -15.54 5.53
N ALA A 488 2.54 -15.36 6.59
CA ALA A 488 3.06 -15.50 7.94
C ALA A 488 3.46 -16.96 8.21
N PHE A 489 4.34 -17.17 9.18
CA PHE A 489 4.90 -18.50 9.48
C PHE A 489 3.85 -19.58 9.86
N TYR A 490 2.64 -19.17 10.25
CA TYR A 490 1.61 -20.08 10.78
C TYR A 490 0.46 -20.38 9.80
N GLY A 491 0.38 -19.73 8.64
CA GLY A 491 -0.63 -20.06 7.64
C GLY A 491 -0.68 -19.13 6.42
N PRO A 492 -1.27 -19.63 5.30
CA PRO A 492 -1.47 -18.84 4.10
C PRO A 492 -2.52 -17.75 4.32
N LYS A 493 -2.46 -16.70 3.51
CA LYS A 493 -3.39 -15.56 3.61
C LYS A 493 -3.84 -15.05 2.26
N ILE A 494 -5.06 -14.48 2.22
CA ILE A 494 -5.49 -13.55 1.19
C ILE A 494 -5.39 -12.14 1.76
N SER A 495 -4.74 -11.24 1.02
CA SER A 495 -4.78 -9.81 1.24
C SER A 495 -5.73 -9.16 0.23
N VAL A 496 -6.65 -8.30 0.69
CA VAL A 496 -7.48 -7.47 -0.19
C VAL A 496 -6.74 -6.15 -0.41
N GLN A 497 -6.37 -5.92 -1.65
CA GLN A 497 -5.73 -4.68 -2.11
C GLN A 497 -6.81 -3.78 -2.69
N ALA A 498 -6.94 -2.55 -2.19
CA ALA A 498 -7.88 -1.56 -2.68
C ALA A 498 -7.15 -0.41 -3.38
N ARG A 499 -7.67 0.06 -4.52
CA ARG A 499 -7.20 1.27 -5.18
C ARG A 499 -8.01 2.47 -4.71
N ASP A 500 -7.32 3.55 -4.36
CA ASP A 500 -7.97 4.79 -3.97
C ASP A 500 -8.37 5.63 -5.21
N ALA A 501 -9.01 6.78 -4.97
CA ALA A 501 -9.51 7.67 -6.02
C ALA A 501 -8.46 8.21 -7.00
N ILE A 502 -7.17 8.00 -6.76
CA ILE A 502 -6.05 8.39 -7.63
C ILE A 502 -5.19 7.19 -8.07
N GLY A 503 -5.71 5.95 -7.87
CA GLY A 503 -5.10 4.72 -8.35
C GLY A 503 -3.96 4.17 -7.47
N ARG A 504 -3.73 4.70 -6.26
CA ARG A 504 -2.74 4.12 -5.34
C ARG A 504 -3.30 2.88 -4.66
N THR A 505 -2.49 1.84 -4.56
CA THR A 505 -2.87 0.59 -3.93
C THR A 505 -2.63 0.61 -2.43
N TRP A 506 -3.61 0.11 -1.66
CA TRP A 506 -3.57 -0.02 -0.23
C TRP A 506 -3.98 -1.43 0.18
N GLN A 507 -3.11 -2.14 0.91
CA GLN A 507 -3.53 -3.37 1.57
C GLN A 507 -4.51 -3.03 2.69
N MET A 508 -5.77 -3.43 2.53
CA MET A 508 -6.83 -3.16 3.49
C MET A 508 -7.07 -4.35 4.41
N SER A 509 -7.47 -5.47 3.86
CA SER A 509 -7.90 -6.62 4.67
C SER A 509 -6.94 -7.79 4.55
N THR A 510 -6.93 -8.62 5.59
CA THR A 510 -6.21 -9.89 5.61
C THR A 510 -7.15 -10.99 6.12
N ILE A 511 -7.24 -12.10 5.40
CA ILE A 511 -7.91 -13.33 5.79
C ILE A 511 -6.88 -14.44 5.82
N GLN A 512 -6.68 -15.07 6.96
CA GLN A 512 -5.62 -16.05 7.17
C GLN A 512 -6.14 -17.29 7.88
N VAL A 513 -5.76 -18.47 7.39
CA VAL A 513 -6.11 -19.75 8.00
C VAL A 513 -4.98 -20.21 8.92
N ASP A 514 -5.34 -20.67 10.12
CA ASP A 514 -4.41 -21.10 11.15
C ASP A 514 -4.87 -22.41 11.80
N PHE A 515 -4.00 -23.41 11.73
CA PHE A 515 -4.16 -24.68 12.42
C PHE A 515 -3.29 -24.79 13.68
N ASN A 516 -2.33 -23.88 13.85
CA ASN A 516 -1.28 -23.96 14.86
C ASN A 516 -1.70 -23.37 16.21
N LEU A 517 -2.27 -22.15 16.22
CA LEU A 517 -2.73 -21.57 17.48
C LEU A 517 -3.78 -22.42 18.21
N PRO A 518 -4.77 -23.02 17.53
CA PRO A 518 -5.66 -23.98 18.17
C PRO A 518 -4.93 -25.14 18.84
N GLU A 519 -3.90 -25.69 18.22
CA GLU A 519 -3.06 -26.76 18.79
C GLU A 519 -2.27 -26.26 20.00
N LEU A 520 -1.55 -25.14 19.88
CA LEU A 520 -0.74 -24.56 20.96
C LEU A 520 -1.56 -24.21 22.20
N PHE A 521 -2.82 -23.81 22.01
CA PHE A 521 -3.75 -23.52 23.10
C PHE A 521 -4.57 -24.73 23.56
N GLY A 522 -4.41 -25.90 22.94
CA GLY A 522 -5.18 -27.12 23.24
C GLY A 522 -6.69 -26.89 23.07
N LEU A 523 -7.10 -26.21 21.99
CA LEU A 523 -8.51 -25.96 21.73
C LEU A 523 -9.20 -27.21 21.21
N GLU A 524 -10.32 -27.59 21.83
CA GLU A 524 -11.11 -28.75 21.46
C GLU A 524 -12.59 -28.44 21.45
N TYR A 525 -13.34 -29.10 20.57
CA TYR A 525 -14.80 -29.16 20.60
C TYR A 525 -15.26 -30.61 20.54
N GLN A 526 -16.44 -30.88 21.09
CA GLN A 526 -17.09 -32.19 20.96
C GLN A 526 -17.80 -32.27 19.60
N ALA A 527 -17.37 -33.21 18.77
CA ALA A 527 -17.97 -33.47 17.46
C ALA A 527 -19.30 -34.26 17.58
N ALA A 528 -20.03 -34.41 16.47
CA ALA A 528 -21.33 -35.10 16.48
C ALA A 528 -21.26 -36.57 16.85
N ASP A 529 -20.14 -37.23 16.60
CA ASP A 529 -19.84 -38.61 16.96
C ASP A 529 -19.36 -38.79 18.40
N GLY A 530 -19.28 -37.70 19.15
CA GLY A 530 -18.82 -37.70 20.55
C GLY A 530 -17.30 -37.60 20.71
N THR A 531 -16.53 -37.59 19.64
CA THR A 531 -15.07 -37.40 19.70
C THR A 531 -14.71 -35.96 20.01
N ARG A 532 -13.48 -35.73 20.48
CA ARG A 532 -12.90 -34.40 20.61
C ARG A 532 -12.08 -34.10 19.40
N GLN A 533 -12.33 -32.96 18.79
CA GLN A 533 -11.63 -32.49 17.62
C GLN A 533 -11.13 -31.06 17.79
N GLN A 534 -10.02 -30.73 17.11
CA GLN A 534 -9.45 -29.39 17.10
C GLN A 534 -10.19 -28.53 16.08
N PRO A 535 -10.59 -27.29 16.42
CA PRO A 535 -11.16 -26.38 15.44
C PRO A 535 -10.09 -25.83 14.49
N VAL A 536 -10.51 -25.42 13.29
CA VAL A 536 -9.74 -24.51 12.43
C VAL A 536 -10.00 -23.09 12.89
N MET A 537 -8.96 -22.26 12.90
CA MET A 537 -9.05 -20.84 13.23
C MET A 537 -8.82 -20.00 11.97
N ILE A 538 -9.68 -19.00 11.75
CA ILE A 538 -9.51 -18.03 10.67
C ILE A 538 -9.33 -16.67 11.33
N HIS A 539 -8.20 -16.01 11.05
CA HIS A 539 -7.93 -14.64 11.47
C HIS A 539 -8.44 -13.69 10.41
N ARG A 540 -8.98 -12.56 10.83
CA ARG A 540 -9.40 -11.52 9.91
C ARG A 540 -9.27 -10.14 10.57
N ALA A 541 -8.53 -9.23 9.89
CA ALA A 541 -8.60 -7.79 10.11
C ALA A 541 -9.12 -7.17 8.81
N LEU A 542 -10.27 -6.48 8.86
CA LEU A 542 -10.93 -5.97 7.65
C LEU A 542 -10.30 -4.66 7.20
N PHE A 543 -10.08 -3.73 8.14
CA PHE A 543 -9.48 -2.42 7.86
C PHE A 543 -7.95 -2.40 8.07
N GLY A 544 -7.37 -3.50 8.49
CA GLY A 544 -6.00 -3.55 9.00
C GLY A 544 -5.88 -2.85 10.35
N SER A 545 -6.18 -1.56 10.41
CA SER A 545 -6.46 -0.79 11.64
C SER A 545 -7.39 0.38 11.33
N ILE A 546 -8.11 0.84 12.35
CA ILE A 546 -8.98 2.03 12.23
C ILE A 546 -8.15 3.26 11.85
N GLU A 547 -6.96 3.43 12.41
CA GLU A 547 -6.06 4.54 12.09
C GLU A 547 -5.65 4.51 10.62
N ARG A 548 -5.19 3.36 10.12
CA ARG A 548 -4.82 3.20 8.71
C ARG A 548 -6.01 3.46 7.78
N PHE A 549 -7.16 2.87 8.07
CA PHE A 549 -8.36 3.03 7.29
C PHE A 549 -8.85 4.48 7.27
N PHE A 550 -8.84 5.15 8.44
CA PHE A 550 -9.15 6.58 8.55
C PHE A 550 -8.23 7.43 7.65
N GLY A 551 -6.92 7.16 7.68
CA GLY A 551 -5.95 7.84 6.81
C GLY A 551 -6.26 7.64 5.34
N VAL A 552 -6.49 6.38 4.91
CA VAL A 552 -6.83 6.02 3.52
C VAL A 552 -8.12 6.69 3.07
N LEU A 553 -9.19 6.66 3.89
CA LEU A 553 -10.45 7.33 3.57
C LEU A 553 -10.31 8.86 3.50
N THR A 554 -9.49 9.46 4.38
CA THR A 554 -9.20 10.91 4.33
C THR A 554 -8.58 11.28 3.00
N GLU A 555 -7.64 10.49 2.49
CA GLU A 555 -6.99 10.70 1.19
C GLU A 555 -7.91 10.37 0.02
N HIS A 556 -8.67 9.28 0.11
CA HIS A 556 -9.63 8.86 -0.91
C HIS A 556 -10.66 9.96 -1.17
N TYR A 557 -11.26 10.50 -0.12
CA TYR A 557 -12.25 11.58 -0.21
C TYR A 557 -11.63 12.99 -0.28
N ALA A 558 -10.30 13.12 -0.23
CA ALA A 558 -9.63 14.43 -0.10
C ALA A 558 -10.21 15.29 1.05
N GLY A 559 -10.55 14.65 2.17
CA GLY A 559 -11.22 15.25 3.32
C GLY A 559 -12.71 15.55 3.14
N ALA A 560 -13.26 15.38 1.94
CA ALA A 560 -14.66 15.63 1.62
C ALA A 560 -15.54 14.40 1.90
N PHE A 561 -15.55 13.93 3.14
CA PHE A 561 -16.30 12.73 3.55
C PHE A 561 -17.78 12.77 3.10
N PRO A 562 -18.40 11.61 2.81
CA PRO A 562 -19.83 11.53 2.55
C PRO A 562 -20.64 12.04 3.75
N ALA A 563 -21.88 12.47 3.51
CA ALA A 563 -22.68 13.16 4.52
C ALA A 563 -22.85 12.37 5.82
N TRP A 564 -22.96 11.05 5.73
CA TRP A 564 -23.15 10.20 6.91
C TRP A 564 -21.88 10.10 7.79
N LEU A 565 -20.68 10.22 7.21
CA LEU A 565 -19.40 10.24 7.94
C LEU A 565 -18.93 11.64 8.34
N ALA A 566 -19.41 12.70 7.69
CA ALA A 566 -18.95 14.07 7.92
C ALA A 566 -19.10 14.47 9.40
N PRO A 567 -18.06 15.02 10.05
CA PRO A 567 -18.12 15.39 11.47
C PRO A 567 -19.13 16.50 11.73
N VAL A 568 -19.24 17.46 10.83
CA VAL A 568 -20.32 18.46 10.74
C VAL A 568 -21.06 18.15 9.45
N GLN A 569 -22.33 17.79 9.55
CA GLN A 569 -23.15 17.43 8.38
C GLN A 569 -23.80 18.66 7.77
N VAL A 570 -24.27 19.56 8.62
CA VAL A 570 -24.97 20.80 8.24
C VAL A 570 -24.38 21.99 8.97
N VAL A 571 -24.17 23.09 8.26
CA VAL A 571 -23.89 24.38 8.89
C VAL A 571 -24.98 25.39 8.50
N GLY A 572 -25.64 25.97 9.50
CA GLY A 572 -26.54 27.11 9.35
C GLY A 572 -25.75 28.41 9.20
N ILE A 573 -26.02 29.18 8.16
CA ILE A 573 -25.34 30.44 7.84
C ILE A 573 -26.37 31.55 7.80
N PRO A 574 -26.55 32.33 8.90
CA PRO A 574 -27.43 33.47 8.90
C PRO A 574 -26.88 34.58 8.00
N ILE A 575 -27.74 35.15 7.12
CA ILE A 575 -27.37 36.28 6.26
C ILE A 575 -27.10 37.54 7.09
N ARG A 576 -27.88 37.72 8.17
CA ARG A 576 -27.68 38.72 9.22
C ARG A 576 -27.86 38.06 10.58
N THR A 577 -27.33 38.65 11.63
CA THR A 577 -27.44 38.16 13.01
C THR A 577 -28.88 37.93 13.44
N ASP A 578 -29.81 38.75 13.00
CA ASP A 578 -31.25 38.62 13.31
C ASP A 578 -31.87 37.30 12.80
N HIS A 579 -31.26 36.62 11.83
CA HIS A 579 -31.73 35.33 11.30
C HIS A 579 -31.21 34.13 12.10
N GLN A 580 -30.28 34.34 13.03
CA GLN A 580 -29.68 33.26 13.82
C GLN A 580 -30.73 32.46 14.61
N PRO A 581 -31.68 33.08 15.36
CA PRO A 581 -32.68 32.30 16.09
C PRO A 581 -33.55 31.39 15.22
N TYR A 582 -33.79 31.78 13.96
CA TYR A 582 -34.51 30.97 12.99
C TYR A 582 -33.72 29.72 12.58
N LEU A 583 -32.42 29.89 12.30
CA LEU A 583 -31.54 28.78 11.98
C LEU A 583 -31.22 27.89 13.20
N ASP A 584 -31.16 28.46 14.41
CA ASP A 584 -31.05 27.69 15.65
C ASP A 584 -32.24 26.75 15.84
N ALA A 585 -33.46 27.24 15.62
CA ALA A 585 -34.68 26.43 15.68
C ALA A 585 -34.70 25.34 14.61
N PHE A 586 -34.20 25.61 13.38
CA PHE A 586 -34.04 24.62 12.34
C PHE A 586 -32.98 23.58 12.74
N ALA A 587 -31.83 24.01 13.28
CA ALA A 587 -30.78 23.16 13.77
C ALA A 587 -31.26 22.22 14.89
N ASP A 588 -32.10 22.69 15.80
CA ASP A 588 -32.67 21.87 16.88
C ASP A 588 -33.58 20.76 16.33
N ARG A 589 -34.32 21.01 15.26
CA ARG A 589 -35.11 19.98 14.58
C ARG A 589 -34.23 18.90 13.98
N LEU A 590 -33.09 19.27 13.36
CA LEU A 590 -32.11 18.35 12.82
C LEU A 590 -31.37 17.55 13.94
N ARG A 591 -31.01 18.23 15.04
CA ARG A 591 -30.38 17.58 16.21
C ARG A 591 -31.29 16.52 16.83
N ALA A 592 -32.62 16.79 16.87
CA ALA A 592 -33.61 15.81 17.33
C ALA A 592 -33.62 14.53 16.46
N GLN A 593 -33.21 14.64 15.20
CA GLN A 593 -32.99 13.50 14.26
C GLN A 593 -31.56 12.97 14.29
N ARG A 594 -30.76 13.35 15.28
CA ARG A 594 -29.33 12.95 15.44
C ARG A 594 -28.42 13.45 14.32
N ILE A 595 -28.80 14.47 13.58
CA ILE A 595 -27.94 15.13 12.61
C ILE A 595 -26.97 16.07 13.33
N ARG A 596 -25.69 16.05 12.91
CA ARG A 596 -24.63 16.90 13.46
C ARG A 596 -24.68 18.27 12.78
N VAL A 597 -25.18 19.26 13.51
CA VAL A 597 -25.46 20.62 13.00
C VAL A 597 -24.74 21.67 13.83
N GLU A 598 -24.09 22.59 13.15
CA GLU A 598 -23.56 23.83 13.72
C GLU A 598 -24.31 25.03 13.12
N VAL A 599 -24.38 26.13 13.84
CA VAL A 599 -24.82 27.43 13.31
C VAL A 599 -23.67 28.40 13.48
N ASP A 600 -23.28 29.06 12.38
CA ASP A 600 -22.15 30.00 12.38
C ASP A 600 -22.60 31.35 12.98
N ASP A 601 -22.32 31.54 14.27
CA ASP A 601 -22.61 32.72 15.05
C ASP A 601 -21.53 33.81 14.98
N SER A 602 -20.49 33.62 14.16
CA SER A 602 -19.44 34.63 14.01
C SER A 602 -19.94 35.92 13.36
N ASP A 603 -19.27 37.05 13.66
CA ASP A 603 -19.55 38.35 13.05
C ASP A 603 -19.05 38.50 11.60
N GLU A 604 -18.63 37.38 10.99
CA GLU A 604 -18.08 37.38 9.64
C GLU A 604 -19.17 37.57 8.58
N ARG A 605 -18.78 38.16 7.43
CA ARG A 605 -19.71 38.32 6.29
C ARG A 605 -20.12 36.96 5.74
N MET A 606 -21.35 36.80 5.29
CA MET A 606 -21.92 35.58 4.70
C MET A 606 -20.98 34.89 3.73
N GLN A 607 -20.34 35.63 2.81
CA GLN A 607 -19.40 35.05 1.82
C GLN A 607 -18.17 34.39 2.47
N LYS A 608 -17.69 34.93 3.60
CA LYS A 608 -16.57 34.34 4.35
C LYS A 608 -17.03 33.12 5.11
N LYS A 609 -18.21 33.12 5.73
CA LYS A 609 -18.82 31.93 6.36
C LYS A 609 -18.97 30.78 5.35
N ILE A 610 -19.51 31.08 4.16
CA ILE A 610 -19.62 30.09 3.07
C ILE A 610 -18.22 29.54 2.68
N ARG A 611 -17.23 30.39 2.51
CA ARG A 611 -15.86 29.99 2.18
C ARG A 611 -15.27 29.08 3.27
N ASN A 612 -15.45 29.45 4.53
CA ASN A 612 -14.97 28.65 5.67
C ASN A 612 -15.63 27.26 5.67
N ALA A 613 -16.95 27.19 5.49
CA ALA A 613 -17.70 25.94 5.40
C ALA A 613 -17.23 25.07 4.22
N GLN A 614 -16.95 25.67 3.06
CA GLN A 614 -16.38 24.97 1.91
C GLN A 614 -14.96 24.45 2.18
N GLN A 615 -14.11 25.22 2.87
CA GLN A 615 -12.77 24.77 3.28
C GLN A 615 -12.84 23.60 4.26
N GLN A 616 -13.81 23.61 5.18
CA GLN A 616 -14.09 22.54 6.12
C GLN A 616 -14.83 21.35 5.47
N LYS A 617 -15.09 21.40 4.15
CA LYS A 617 -15.72 20.32 3.38
C LYS A 617 -17.10 19.90 3.88
N ILE A 618 -17.85 20.84 4.51
CA ILE A 618 -19.18 20.55 5.07
C ILE A 618 -20.15 20.22 3.92
N PRO A 619 -20.93 19.11 4.01
CA PRO A 619 -21.83 18.67 2.94
C PRO A 619 -22.96 19.65 2.64
N PHE A 620 -23.62 20.15 3.68
CA PHE A 620 -24.78 21.04 3.57
C PHE A 620 -24.50 22.39 4.23
N MET A 621 -24.59 23.47 3.48
CA MET A 621 -24.70 24.85 3.99
C MET A 621 -26.14 25.28 3.85
N VAL A 622 -26.78 25.70 4.94
CA VAL A 622 -28.17 26.15 4.99
C VAL A 622 -28.19 27.62 5.32
N LEU A 623 -28.74 28.43 4.41
CA LEU A 623 -28.82 29.86 4.52
C LEU A 623 -30.27 30.28 4.82
N ALA A 624 -30.44 31.35 5.58
CA ALA A 624 -31.72 32.03 5.73
C ALA A 624 -31.54 33.54 5.73
N GLY A 625 -32.42 34.21 5.00
CA GLY A 625 -32.56 35.66 4.95
C GLY A 625 -34.01 36.09 5.30
N ASP A 626 -34.33 37.38 5.17
CA ASP A 626 -35.66 37.92 5.48
C ASP A 626 -36.78 37.16 4.75
N SER A 627 -36.59 36.89 3.44
CA SER A 627 -37.58 36.17 2.63
C SER A 627 -37.76 34.71 3.06
N ASP A 628 -36.70 34.06 3.51
CA ASP A 628 -36.78 32.68 4.00
C ASP A 628 -37.52 32.62 5.33
N VAL A 629 -37.24 33.57 6.25
CA VAL A 629 -37.90 33.65 7.54
C VAL A 629 -39.40 33.94 7.38
N GLU A 630 -39.77 34.87 6.48
CA GLU A 630 -41.17 35.21 6.19
C GLU A 630 -41.93 34.04 5.55
N ALA A 631 -41.29 33.31 4.64
CA ALA A 631 -41.90 32.19 3.92
C ALA A 631 -41.83 30.85 4.67
N GLY A 632 -41.13 30.76 5.78
CA GLY A 632 -40.91 29.50 6.48
C GLY A 632 -40.03 28.49 5.69
N THR A 633 -39.03 29.00 4.97
CA THR A 633 -38.14 28.22 4.10
C THR A 633 -36.67 28.36 4.49
N VAL A 634 -35.82 27.59 3.86
CA VAL A 634 -34.37 27.73 3.90
C VAL A 634 -33.78 27.52 2.50
N SER A 635 -32.57 28.02 2.29
CA SER A 635 -31.86 27.87 1.03
C SER A 635 -30.62 27.00 1.23
N PHE A 636 -30.50 25.91 0.46
CA PHE A 636 -29.34 25.05 0.48
C PHE A 636 -28.25 25.55 -0.48
N ARG A 637 -27.01 25.44 -0.03
CA ARG A 637 -25.82 25.45 -0.86
C ARG A 637 -25.01 24.20 -0.55
N TYR A 638 -24.85 23.37 -1.55
CA TYR A 638 -24.15 22.11 -1.39
C TYR A 638 -22.63 22.30 -1.57
N ARG A 639 -21.85 21.33 -1.09
CA ARG A 639 -20.40 21.33 -1.19
C ARG A 639 -19.90 21.41 -2.63
N ASP A 640 -20.61 20.83 -3.60
CA ASP A 640 -20.30 20.89 -5.04
C ASP A 640 -20.57 22.26 -5.67
N GLY A 641 -21.16 23.19 -4.91
CA GLY A 641 -21.51 24.54 -5.34
C GLY A 641 -22.93 24.67 -5.89
N SER A 642 -23.66 23.58 -6.09
CA SER A 642 -25.07 23.62 -6.49
C SER A 642 -25.93 24.23 -5.38
N GLN A 643 -27.13 24.74 -5.73
CA GLN A 643 -28.00 25.46 -4.82
C GLN A 643 -29.47 25.06 -5.03
N ARG A 644 -30.23 25.05 -3.94
CA ARG A 644 -31.69 24.86 -3.94
C ARG A 644 -32.31 25.85 -2.98
N ASN A 645 -33.02 26.83 -3.50
CA ASN A 645 -33.55 27.96 -2.72
C ASN A 645 -35.00 27.74 -2.35
N GLY A 646 -35.46 28.39 -1.24
CA GLY A 646 -36.85 28.44 -0.83
C GLY A 646 -37.45 27.07 -0.49
N VAL A 647 -36.66 26.19 0.16
CA VAL A 647 -37.11 24.85 0.56
C VAL A 647 -37.90 24.95 1.88
N PRO A 648 -39.15 24.47 1.96
CA PRO A 648 -39.92 24.43 3.19
C PRO A 648 -39.18 23.69 4.30
N LEU A 649 -39.27 24.17 5.56
CA LEU A 649 -38.51 23.62 6.69
C LEU A 649 -38.71 22.11 6.88
N ASP A 650 -39.92 21.58 6.72
CA ASP A 650 -40.20 20.15 6.87
C ASP A 650 -39.54 19.33 5.78
N GLU A 651 -39.57 19.81 4.55
CA GLU A 651 -38.92 19.19 3.40
C GLU A 651 -37.39 19.26 3.55
N ALA A 652 -36.85 20.37 4.04
CA ALA A 652 -35.44 20.56 4.27
C ALA A 652 -34.89 19.56 5.32
N VAL A 653 -35.63 19.38 6.43
CA VAL A 653 -35.29 18.38 7.46
C VAL A 653 -35.34 16.97 6.87
N ALA A 654 -36.42 16.61 6.15
CA ALA A 654 -36.57 15.30 5.54
C ALA A 654 -35.45 15.00 4.54
N HIS A 655 -35.10 15.96 3.70
CA HIS A 655 -34.00 15.82 2.71
C HIS A 655 -32.66 15.52 3.39
N VAL A 656 -32.27 16.26 4.40
CA VAL A 656 -31.00 16.03 5.11
C VAL A 656 -31.00 14.65 5.77
N VAL A 657 -32.10 14.30 6.46
CA VAL A 657 -32.23 13.00 7.14
C VAL A 657 -32.15 11.86 6.15
N GLU A 658 -32.84 11.93 5.01
CA GLU A 658 -32.81 10.90 3.95
C GLU A 658 -31.39 10.71 3.40
N VAL A 659 -30.70 11.79 3.03
CA VAL A 659 -29.33 11.70 2.49
C VAL A 659 -28.37 11.11 3.51
N VAL A 660 -28.47 11.47 4.78
CA VAL A 660 -27.62 10.92 5.83
C VAL A 660 -27.96 9.44 6.09
N ALA A 661 -29.24 9.09 6.13
CA ALA A 661 -29.70 7.73 6.40
C ALA A 661 -29.41 6.76 5.25
N SER A 662 -29.41 7.24 4.01
CA SER A 662 -29.09 6.42 2.83
C SER A 662 -27.63 5.92 2.79
N ARG A 663 -26.75 6.55 3.59
CA ARG A 663 -25.31 6.23 3.64
C ARG A 663 -24.64 6.23 2.27
N THR A 664 -25.15 7.01 1.33
CA THR A 664 -24.53 7.16 0.01
C THR A 664 -23.13 7.75 0.11
N ASN A 665 -22.19 7.24 -0.68
CA ASN A 665 -20.83 7.78 -0.79
C ASN A 665 -20.74 8.98 -1.73
N ALA A 666 -21.78 9.23 -2.52
CA ALA A 666 -21.90 10.45 -3.32
C ALA A 666 -22.09 11.68 -2.43
N GLY A 667 -21.48 12.80 -2.82
CA GLY A 667 -21.74 14.08 -2.17
C GLY A 667 -23.19 14.55 -2.45
N PRO A 668 -23.86 15.23 -1.49
CA PRO A 668 -25.17 15.78 -1.76
C PRO A 668 -25.09 16.91 -2.80
N SER A 669 -26.12 17.01 -3.63
CA SER A 669 -26.24 18.01 -4.69
C SER A 669 -27.69 18.51 -4.80
N ALA A 670 -27.92 19.51 -5.62
CA ALA A 670 -29.27 20.05 -5.87
C ALA A 670 -30.17 19.11 -6.73
N GLY A 671 -29.62 18.03 -7.28
CA GLY A 671 -30.30 17.11 -8.20
C GLY A 671 -29.90 17.34 -9.65
#